data_0d796786fb0f0fa9a507653f73b0ec45
#
_entry.id   0d796786fb0f0fa9a507653f73b0ec45
#
_cell.length_a   1.000
_cell.length_b   1.000
_cell.length_c   1.000
_cell.angle_alpha   90.00
_cell.angle_beta   90.00
_cell.angle_gamma   90.00
#
_symmetry.space_group_name_H-M   'P 1'
#
loop_
_entity.id
_entity.type
_entity.pdbx_description
1 polymer ?
#
loop_
_entity_poly.entity_id
_entity_poly.type
_entity_poly.pdbx_seq_one_letter_code
_entity_poly.pdbx_strand_id
1 'polypeptide(L)'
;TVNSSVAWQRFTDLPEFVNGYTYMKAMNTAYENVKKTPLYSDSYLADYMRYKLVDPDRYPDTDWQDALYTGSGFMQHHHISVSGGKKVNTLASFGYQEQEGLIPGFSAERYNMRLNSRMNIRKNLQAKVLVEARRNNVVEPISAASIMSNVNRIAPIYTARLKDGRWGTGYNNGNPVAQANDGGSSDKTYDFLRATFQVAYQPFSGMDVEFNFSPKFSNNYTKNFNKSLKLYTPDSDEPVLNPAMSSLNQTDAKITENMLQVILRYNKEFRDHEIGILGGYEQIIYKTQNISLRREGFPLVDYPVMNAGSVTNWSNGGGASEWALLSYFARANYSYKSRYLLEANIRVDGSSRFARGHRFGVFPSVSLGWRISEENFMKSVDWVTNLKLRASWGQLGNQEIGTYPAYTTMSMGPTFIFGTTPTAADGAVQKSYANEGITWETSETIDVGLDVSLFRNKFNMVFDLYERKTKDILLKLPITGITGLTEPYQNAGVVRNRGWDLELSHRNQHRDFRYQISFNLSDVHNKVIDLKGAGPIISGFSLIEEGYPINSIYGYKALGLFRSDEEIAGAPRQTFGDIAPGDIRYANVSDRNNKNTVDRDDRTVIGNVIPRYTYGLNIAMQYKGFDLSMLIQGVGKVNAIYTGDAVWALYNAGKMQRWHMDYWTPQNPGASYPRLIADSSHNNFQNSSFWVYDASYVRLKNAQLGYTLPERLTRKIWIQKLRLYVSGDNLLTFDHMPKGWDPETRSGDAEIYPIASTYTFGVQITF
;
A
#
# COMPACT_ATOMS: atom_id res chain seq x y z
N THR A 1 -11.28 -16.90 27.05
CA THR A 1 -12.03 -16.52 25.87
C THR A 1 -11.46 -17.24 24.66
N VAL A 2 -12.34 -17.76 23.80
CA VAL A 2 -12.01 -18.40 22.53
C VAL A 2 -12.76 -17.66 21.42
N ASN A 3 -12.04 -17.26 20.37
CA ASN A 3 -12.63 -16.72 19.14
C ASN A 3 -12.21 -17.63 17.99
N SER A 4 -13.16 -18.10 17.20
CA SER A 4 -12.91 -18.97 16.07
C SER A 4 -13.79 -18.52 14.91
N SER A 5 -13.21 -18.41 13.73
CA SER A 5 -13.94 -18.06 12.51
C SER A 5 -13.37 -18.77 11.28
N VAL A 6 -14.26 -19.01 10.34
CA VAL A 6 -13.95 -19.49 8.98
C VAL A 6 -14.50 -18.50 7.99
N ALA A 7 -13.83 -18.33 6.87
CA ALA A 7 -14.23 -17.38 5.83
C ALA A 7 -13.92 -17.91 4.43
N TRP A 8 -14.62 -17.36 3.45
CA TRP A 8 -14.38 -17.57 2.03
C TRP A 8 -14.18 -16.22 1.35
N GLN A 9 -13.19 -16.16 0.49
CA GLN A 9 -12.84 -14.99 -0.30
C GLN A 9 -13.22 -15.18 -1.76
N ARG A 10 -13.60 -14.09 -2.43
CA ARG A 10 -13.81 -14.00 -3.88
C ARG A 10 -13.36 -12.64 -4.36
N PHE A 11 -12.86 -12.53 -5.59
CA PHE A 11 -12.61 -11.20 -6.17
C PHE A 11 -13.89 -10.39 -6.26
N THR A 12 -13.80 -9.08 -6.00
CA THR A 12 -14.95 -8.16 -6.04
C THR A 12 -15.45 -7.97 -7.45
N ASP A 13 -14.53 -7.67 -8.37
CA ASP A 13 -14.80 -7.48 -9.80
C ASP A 13 -13.52 -7.79 -10.58
N LEU A 14 -13.68 -8.20 -11.84
CA LEU A 14 -12.58 -8.50 -12.74
C LEU A 14 -12.84 -7.87 -14.12
N PRO A 15 -11.81 -7.45 -14.86
CA PRO A 15 -11.97 -6.96 -16.22
C PRO A 15 -12.56 -8.04 -17.13
N GLU A 16 -13.56 -7.68 -17.93
CA GLU A 16 -14.12 -8.58 -18.94
C GLU A 16 -13.34 -8.44 -20.26
N PHE A 17 -12.90 -9.55 -20.82
CA PHE A 17 -12.16 -9.59 -22.08
C PHE A 17 -12.99 -10.13 -23.23
N VAL A 18 -12.61 -9.79 -24.45
CA VAL A 18 -13.20 -10.35 -25.66
C VAL A 18 -12.63 -11.73 -25.96
N ASN A 19 -13.39 -12.58 -26.67
CA ASN A 19 -12.93 -13.89 -27.13
C ASN A 19 -11.94 -13.80 -28.31
N GLY A 20 -11.30 -14.92 -28.66
CA GLY A 20 -10.26 -15.00 -29.69
C GLY A 20 -10.72 -14.53 -31.09
N TYR A 21 -11.93 -14.84 -31.50
CA TYR A 21 -12.46 -14.40 -32.80
C TYR A 21 -12.60 -12.87 -32.85
N THR A 22 -13.20 -12.28 -31.81
CA THR A 22 -13.38 -10.82 -31.70
C THR A 22 -12.03 -10.13 -31.62
N TYR A 23 -11.07 -10.67 -30.86
CA TYR A 23 -9.70 -10.18 -30.76
C TYR A 23 -9.03 -10.12 -32.14
N MET A 24 -9.08 -11.23 -32.91
CA MET A 24 -8.44 -11.30 -34.23
C MET A 24 -9.04 -10.32 -35.24
N LYS A 25 -10.37 -10.15 -35.21
CA LYS A 25 -11.04 -9.12 -36.03
C LYS A 25 -10.62 -7.71 -35.65
N ALA A 26 -10.58 -7.42 -34.36
CA ALA A 26 -10.12 -6.13 -33.85
C ALA A 26 -8.65 -5.86 -34.21
N MET A 27 -7.80 -6.89 -34.16
CA MET A 27 -6.40 -6.79 -34.58
C MET A 27 -6.28 -6.50 -36.07
N ASN A 28 -7.08 -7.17 -36.94
CA ASN A 28 -7.12 -6.86 -38.37
C ASN A 28 -7.52 -5.40 -38.62
N THR A 29 -8.58 -4.91 -37.95
CA THR A 29 -8.99 -3.51 -38.01
C THR A 29 -7.87 -2.57 -37.59
N ALA A 30 -7.14 -2.92 -36.51
CA ALA A 30 -6.02 -2.11 -36.03
C ALA A 30 -4.86 -2.07 -37.04
N TYR A 31 -4.60 -3.17 -37.76
CA TYR A 31 -3.59 -3.23 -38.84
C TYR A 31 -4.02 -2.40 -40.05
N GLU A 32 -5.27 -2.52 -40.48
CA GLU A 32 -5.84 -1.73 -41.57
C GLU A 32 -5.77 -0.22 -41.26
N ASN A 33 -6.07 0.17 -40.02
CA ASN A 33 -6.00 1.56 -39.57
C ASN A 33 -4.59 2.18 -39.64
N VAL A 34 -3.53 1.36 -39.64
CA VAL A 34 -2.15 1.78 -39.85
C VAL A 34 -1.61 1.39 -41.24
N LYS A 35 -2.50 1.13 -42.18
CA LYS A 35 -2.20 0.81 -43.61
C LYS A 35 -1.30 -0.46 -43.74
N LYS A 36 -1.45 -1.42 -42.84
CA LYS A 36 -0.81 -2.73 -42.92
C LYS A 36 -1.81 -3.80 -43.38
N THR A 37 -1.30 -4.87 -43.97
CA THR A 37 -2.12 -6.03 -44.33
C THR A 37 -2.73 -6.67 -43.07
N PRO A 38 -4.01 -7.04 -43.07
CA PRO A 38 -4.62 -7.80 -41.97
C PRO A 38 -3.78 -8.99 -41.54
N LEU A 39 -3.64 -9.17 -40.23
CA LEU A 39 -2.80 -10.23 -39.66
C LEU A 39 -3.40 -11.61 -39.83
N TYR A 40 -4.73 -11.72 -39.80
CA TYR A 40 -5.50 -12.96 -39.90
C TYR A 40 -6.33 -12.96 -41.18
N SER A 41 -6.12 -13.94 -42.07
CA SER A 41 -6.91 -14.06 -43.31
C SER A 41 -8.36 -14.46 -43.00
N ASP A 42 -9.27 -14.13 -43.92
CA ASP A 42 -10.67 -14.52 -43.80
C ASP A 42 -10.85 -16.07 -43.75
N SER A 43 -10.01 -16.81 -44.49
CA SER A 43 -9.99 -18.27 -44.44
C SER A 43 -9.59 -18.79 -43.05
N TYR A 44 -8.56 -18.17 -42.43
CA TYR A 44 -8.15 -18.53 -41.06
C TYR A 44 -9.24 -18.23 -40.05
N LEU A 45 -9.89 -17.06 -40.13
CA LEU A 45 -11.02 -16.69 -39.28
C LEU A 45 -12.20 -17.64 -39.41
N ALA A 46 -12.50 -18.11 -40.65
CA ALA A 46 -13.54 -19.10 -40.87
C ALA A 46 -13.18 -20.47 -40.29
N ASP A 47 -11.94 -20.94 -40.49
CA ASP A 47 -11.43 -22.18 -39.92
C ASP A 47 -11.40 -22.11 -38.38
N TYR A 48 -11.00 -20.97 -37.79
CA TYR A 48 -11.03 -20.76 -36.34
C TYR A 48 -12.44 -20.97 -35.78
N MET A 49 -13.46 -20.37 -36.38
CA MET A 49 -14.84 -20.55 -35.93
C MET A 49 -15.33 -21.97 -36.07
N ARG A 50 -14.86 -22.71 -37.10
CA ARG A 50 -15.24 -24.10 -37.37
C ARG A 50 -14.55 -25.08 -36.42
N TYR A 51 -13.28 -24.87 -36.12
CA TYR A 51 -12.43 -25.86 -35.47
C TYR A 51 -12.11 -25.58 -33.99
N LYS A 52 -12.36 -24.39 -33.46
CA LYS A 52 -11.97 -24.03 -32.08
C LYS A 52 -12.49 -24.97 -30.98
N LEU A 53 -13.62 -25.66 -31.22
CA LEU A 53 -14.15 -26.69 -30.30
C LEU A 53 -13.59 -28.07 -30.54
N VAL A 54 -13.11 -28.35 -31.76
CA VAL A 54 -12.61 -29.65 -32.19
C VAL A 54 -11.10 -29.77 -31.97
N ASP A 55 -10.38 -28.70 -32.30
CA ASP A 55 -8.92 -28.59 -32.16
C ASP A 55 -8.53 -27.30 -31.44
N PRO A 56 -8.82 -27.17 -30.13
CA PRO A 56 -8.49 -25.96 -29.35
C PRO A 56 -6.98 -25.79 -29.14
N ASP A 57 -6.16 -26.77 -29.45
CA ASP A 57 -4.71 -26.64 -29.39
C ASP A 57 -4.19 -25.70 -30.49
N ARG A 58 -4.71 -25.84 -31.71
CA ARG A 58 -4.38 -24.99 -32.86
C ARG A 58 -5.27 -23.77 -33.02
N TYR A 59 -6.49 -23.82 -32.51
CA TYR A 59 -7.46 -22.70 -32.55
C TYR A 59 -7.94 -22.32 -31.15
N PRO A 60 -7.03 -21.89 -30.26
CA PRO A 60 -7.33 -21.64 -28.85
C PRO A 60 -8.23 -20.44 -28.67
N ASP A 61 -9.12 -20.52 -27.66
CA ASP A 61 -9.97 -19.43 -27.17
C ASP A 61 -9.90 -19.42 -25.63
N THR A 62 -8.72 -19.11 -25.12
CA THR A 62 -8.39 -19.26 -23.71
C THR A 62 -8.92 -18.08 -22.90
N ASP A 63 -9.82 -18.34 -21.95
CA ASP A 63 -10.08 -17.42 -20.86
C ASP A 63 -8.99 -17.59 -19.79
N TRP A 64 -8.02 -16.67 -19.80
CA TRP A 64 -6.88 -16.73 -18.90
C TRP A 64 -7.25 -16.51 -17.43
N GLN A 65 -8.33 -15.77 -17.15
CA GLN A 65 -8.80 -15.55 -15.79
C GLN A 65 -9.46 -16.83 -15.25
N ASP A 66 -10.34 -17.45 -16.03
CA ASP A 66 -10.97 -18.73 -15.66
C ASP A 66 -9.95 -19.86 -15.52
N ALA A 67 -8.93 -19.88 -16.39
CA ALA A 67 -7.85 -20.86 -16.33
C ALA A 67 -6.91 -20.70 -15.12
N LEU A 68 -6.76 -19.47 -14.59
CA LEU A 68 -5.83 -19.18 -13.49
C LEU A 68 -6.53 -19.09 -12.13
N TYR A 69 -7.67 -18.38 -12.05
CA TYR A 69 -8.26 -18.05 -10.75
C TYR A 69 -9.04 -19.22 -10.16
N THR A 70 -8.84 -19.48 -8.87
CA THR A 70 -9.49 -20.59 -8.15
C THR A 70 -10.97 -20.34 -7.85
N GLY A 71 -11.46 -19.12 -8.09
CA GLY A 71 -12.84 -18.69 -7.83
C GLY A 71 -13.15 -18.44 -6.35
N SER A 72 -12.56 -19.18 -5.43
CA SER A 72 -12.69 -18.95 -3.98
C SER A 72 -11.44 -19.40 -3.22
N GLY A 73 -11.09 -18.64 -2.16
CA GLY A 73 -10.02 -19.00 -1.22
C GLY A 73 -10.58 -19.18 0.18
N PHE A 74 -10.11 -20.19 0.89
CA PHE A 74 -10.50 -20.47 2.27
C PHE A 74 -9.61 -19.69 3.25
N MET A 75 -10.20 -19.24 4.36
CA MET A 75 -9.47 -18.62 5.46
C MET A 75 -10.04 -19.07 6.79
N GLN A 76 -9.16 -19.31 7.77
CA GLN A 76 -9.56 -19.56 9.14
C GLN A 76 -8.74 -18.73 10.13
N HIS A 77 -9.38 -18.37 11.25
CA HIS A 77 -8.74 -17.64 12.33
C HIS A 77 -9.22 -18.16 13.67
N HIS A 78 -8.27 -18.54 14.52
CA HIS A 78 -8.51 -19.05 15.87
C HIS A 78 -7.67 -18.28 16.87
N HIS A 79 -8.29 -17.78 17.91
CA HIS A 79 -7.61 -17.04 18.98
C HIS A 79 -8.10 -17.49 20.35
N ILE A 80 -7.17 -17.84 21.21
CA ILE A 80 -7.43 -18.25 22.59
C ILE A 80 -6.71 -17.27 23.51
N SER A 81 -7.42 -16.78 24.54
CA SER A 81 -6.81 -15.97 25.59
C SER A 81 -7.27 -16.40 26.96
N VAL A 82 -6.33 -16.37 27.92
CA VAL A 82 -6.56 -16.65 29.34
C VAL A 82 -5.97 -15.53 30.17
N SER A 83 -6.72 -15.01 31.11
CA SER A 83 -6.24 -14.01 32.04
C SER A 83 -6.63 -14.35 33.48
N GLY A 84 -5.72 -14.05 34.40
CA GLY A 84 -5.96 -14.31 35.84
C GLY A 84 -4.78 -13.95 36.70
N GLY A 85 -4.99 -14.06 38.02
CA GLY A 85 -3.99 -13.83 39.04
C GLY A 85 -4.37 -12.76 40.06
N LYS A 86 -3.82 -12.84 41.27
CA LYS A 86 -4.04 -11.86 42.35
C LYS A 86 -2.82 -10.96 42.56
N LYS A 87 -1.66 -11.55 42.91
CA LYS A 87 -0.38 -10.83 43.07
C LYS A 87 0.34 -10.62 41.74
N VAL A 88 0.30 -11.64 40.89
CA VAL A 88 0.77 -11.59 39.50
C VAL A 88 -0.45 -11.72 38.62
N ASN A 89 -0.77 -10.67 37.87
CA ASN A 89 -1.86 -10.69 36.91
C ASN A 89 -1.28 -10.95 35.53
N THR A 90 -1.68 -12.06 34.92
CA THR A 90 -1.14 -12.51 33.63
C THR A 90 -2.26 -12.66 32.62
N LEU A 91 -2.03 -12.13 31.42
CA LEU A 91 -2.78 -12.42 30.20
C LEU A 91 -1.85 -13.20 29.25
N ALA A 92 -2.27 -14.40 28.89
CA ALA A 92 -1.64 -15.20 27.86
C ALA A 92 -2.61 -15.35 26.68
N SER A 93 -2.13 -15.21 25.47
CA SER A 93 -2.94 -15.47 24.28
C SER A 93 -2.14 -16.12 23.18
N PHE A 94 -2.83 -16.93 22.38
CA PHE A 94 -2.33 -17.57 21.18
C PHE A 94 -3.34 -17.39 20.06
N GLY A 95 -2.85 -17.03 18.86
CA GLY A 95 -3.65 -16.89 17.65
C GLY A 95 -3.02 -17.67 16.51
N TYR A 96 -3.85 -18.32 15.73
CA TYR A 96 -3.54 -18.99 14.48
C TYR A 96 -4.44 -18.43 13.38
N GLN A 97 -3.86 -18.13 12.23
CA GLN A 97 -4.57 -17.72 11.02
C GLN A 97 -3.95 -18.45 9.84
N GLU A 98 -4.80 -18.97 8.99
CA GLU A 98 -4.45 -19.53 7.69
C GLU A 98 -5.32 -18.88 6.62
N GLN A 99 -4.74 -18.64 5.45
CA GLN A 99 -5.40 -18.02 4.31
C GLN A 99 -4.87 -18.62 3.02
N GLU A 100 -5.77 -19.12 2.19
CA GLU A 100 -5.50 -19.48 0.81
C GLU A 100 -5.75 -18.29 -0.11
N GLY A 101 -4.93 -18.12 -1.13
CA GLY A 101 -5.13 -17.11 -2.17
C GLY A 101 -6.18 -17.55 -3.21
N LEU A 102 -6.51 -16.60 -4.09
CA LEU A 102 -7.41 -16.83 -5.23
C LEU A 102 -6.67 -17.18 -6.53
N ILE A 103 -5.36 -17.39 -6.42
CA ILE A 103 -4.46 -17.86 -7.46
C ILE A 103 -3.73 -19.08 -6.88
N PRO A 104 -3.53 -20.17 -7.66
CA PRO A 104 -2.78 -21.34 -7.19
C PRO A 104 -1.41 -20.96 -6.63
N GLY A 105 -0.98 -21.65 -5.57
CA GLY A 105 0.32 -21.45 -4.94
C GLY A 105 0.41 -20.24 -4.00
N PHE A 106 -0.65 -19.45 -3.80
CA PHE A 106 -0.69 -18.43 -2.78
C PHE A 106 -1.28 -18.96 -1.48
N SER A 107 -0.53 -18.88 -0.40
CA SER A 107 -1.03 -19.17 0.95
C SER A 107 -0.27 -18.36 2.01
N ALA A 108 -0.90 -18.16 3.15
CA ALA A 108 -0.26 -17.52 4.29
C ALA A 108 -0.72 -18.16 5.60
N GLU A 109 0.21 -18.43 6.48
CA GLU A 109 -0.04 -18.88 7.86
C GLU A 109 0.56 -17.87 8.83
N ARG A 110 -0.16 -17.59 9.91
CA ARG A 110 0.31 -16.71 10.97
C ARG A 110 0.07 -17.32 12.34
N TYR A 111 1.13 -17.37 13.13
CA TYR A 111 1.12 -17.74 14.53
C TYR A 111 1.46 -16.51 15.36
N ASN A 112 0.62 -16.19 16.36
CA ASN A 112 0.84 -15.06 17.27
C ASN A 112 0.79 -15.57 18.69
N MET A 113 1.74 -15.16 19.50
CA MET A 113 1.76 -15.43 20.95
C MET A 113 1.98 -14.13 21.70
N ARG A 114 1.22 -13.92 22.76
CA ARG A 114 1.39 -12.78 23.65
C ARG A 114 1.31 -13.23 25.11
N LEU A 115 2.24 -12.75 25.92
CA LEU A 115 2.25 -12.91 27.36
C LEU A 115 2.44 -11.53 28.00
N ASN A 116 1.46 -11.08 28.78
CA ASN A 116 1.53 -9.83 29.53
C ASN A 116 1.38 -10.18 31.01
N SER A 117 2.41 -9.96 31.80
CA SER A 117 2.39 -10.19 33.23
C SER A 117 2.70 -8.92 34.01
N ARG A 118 1.87 -8.59 34.96
CA ARG A 118 2.06 -7.48 35.90
C ARG A 118 2.18 -8.03 37.30
N MET A 119 3.23 -7.67 38.01
CA MET A 119 3.52 -8.09 39.38
C MET A 119 3.62 -6.85 40.27
N ASN A 120 2.82 -6.77 41.31
CA ASN A 120 2.96 -5.80 42.39
C ASN A 120 3.88 -6.38 43.45
N ILE A 121 5.18 -6.00 43.38
CA ILE A 121 6.23 -6.50 44.30
C ILE A 121 6.02 -5.93 45.70
N ARG A 122 5.76 -4.59 45.70
CA ARG A 122 5.40 -3.81 46.90
C ARG A 122 4.31 -2.82 46.51
N LYS A 123 3.74 -2.09 47.49
CA LYS A 123 2.73 -1.06 47.25
C LYS A 123 3.23 0.03 46.29
N ASN A 124 4.53 0.30 46.31
CA ASN A 124 5.20 1.34 45.52
C ASN A 124 6.18 0.78 44.47
N LEU A 125 6.18 -0.53 44.23
CA LEU A 125 7.08 -1.16 43.25
C LEU A 125 6.30 -2.17 42.42
N GLN A 126 6.23 -1.94 41.11
CA GLN A 126 5.58 -2.80 40.13
C GLN A 126 6.57 -3.22 39.04
N ALA A 127 6.51 -4.48 38.64
CA ALA A 127 7.20 -4.99 37.47
C ALA A 127 6.17 -5.49 36.43
N LYS A 128 6.48 -5.28 35.15
CA LYS A 128 5.72 -5.85 34.03
C LYS A 128 6.68 -6.52 33.06
N VAL A 129 6.23 -7.66 32.55
CA VAL A 129 6.91 -8.37 31.47
C VAL A 129 5.89 -8.56 30.35
N LEU A 130 6.21 -8.04 29.18
CA LEU A 130 5.41 -8.15 27.97
C LEU A 130 6.23 -8.94 26.95
N VAL A 131 5.72 -10.07 26.49
CA VAL A 131 6.37 -10.86 25.44
C VAL A 131 5.41 -10.99 24.28
N GLU A 132 5.90 -10.69 23.09
CA GLU A 132 5.19 -10.85 21.83
C GLU A 132 6.07 -11.67 20.88
N ALA A 133 5.52 -12.77 20.37
CA ALA A 133 6.15 -13.56 19.33
C ALA A 133 5.18 -13.76 18.15
N ARG A 134 5.73 -13.73 16.95
CA ARG A 134 4.97 -13.94 15.71
C ARG A 134 5.84 -14.69 14.71
N ARG A 135 5.21 -15.67 14.04
CA ARG A 135 5.74 -16.27 12.81
C ARG A 135 4.70 -16.11 11.71
N ASN A 136 5.14 -15.60 10.56
CA ASN A 136 4.35 -15.62 9.34
C ASN A 136 5.10 -16.47 8.32
N ASN A 137 4.44 -17.49 7.79
CA ASN A 137 4.85 -18.22 6.61
C ASN A 137 3.99 -17.74 5.45
N VAL A 138 4.61 -17.30 4.37
CA VAL A 138 3.93 -16.86 3.16
C VAL A 138 4.53 -17.63 2.00
N VAL A 139 3.69 -18.28 1.23
CA VAL A 139 4.06 -18.95 -0.01
C VAL A 139 3.36 -18.24 -1.15
N GLU A 140 4.11 -17.93 -2.19
CA GLU A 140 3.57 -17.38 -3.44
C GLU A 140 4.30 -18.01 -4.63
N PRO A 141 3.67 -18.10 -5.81
CA PRO A 141 4.37 -18.50 -7.00
C PRO A 141 5.55 -17.58 -7.27
N ILE A 142 6.63 -18.13 -7.79
CA ILE A 142 7.72 -17.30 -8.26
C ILE A 142 7.22 -16.35 -9.35
N SER A 143 7.67 -15.11 -9.37
CA SER A 143 7.22 -14.10 -10.34
C SER A 143 5.72 -13.76 -10.28
N ALA A 144 5.13 -13.74 -9.10
CA ALA A 144 3.71 -13.46 -8.87
C ALA A 144 3.19 -12.20 -9.62
N ALA A 145 3.97 -11.10 -9.65
CA ALA A 145 3.63 -9.89 -10.39
C ALA A 145 3.49 -10.15 -11.90
N SER A 146 4.43 -10.91 -12.50
CA SER A 146 4.35 -11.30 -13.92
C SER A 146 3.15 -12.20 -14.22
N ILE A 147 2.78 -13.08 -13.30
CA ILE A 147 1.58 -13.91 -13.45
C ILE A 147 0.33 -13.04 -13.52
N MET A 148 0.20 -12.06 -12.61
CA MET A 148 -0.94 -11.13 -12.57
C MET A 148 -0.97 -10.21 -13.79
N SER A 149 0.17 -9.69 -14.24
CA SER A 149 0.27 -8.90 -15.47
C SER A 149 -0.13 -9.75 -16.69
N ASN A 150 0.43 -10.94 -16.84
CA ASN A 150 0.20 -11.81 -18.00
C ASN A 150 -1.23 -12.30 -18.10
N VAL A 151 -1.92 -12.62 -17.00
CA VAL A 151 -3.33 -13.03 -17.05
C VAL A 151 -4.23 -11.92 -17.61
N ASN A 152 -3.87 -10.66 -17.43
CA ASN A 152 -4.60 -9.52 -17.97
C ASN A 152 -4.11 -9.08 -19.36
N ARG A 153 -2.94 -9.54 -19.80
CA ARG A 153 -2.27 -9.10 -21.03
C ARG A 153 -2.37 -10.11 -22.18
N ILE A 154 -2.16 -11.42 -21.93
CA ILE A 154 -2.03 -12.42 -22.97
C ILE A 154 -3.35 -12.59 -23.73
N ALA A 155 -3.29 -12.47 -25.06
CA ALA A 155 -4.45 -12.62 -25.92
C ALA A 155 -5.08 -14.03 -25.84
N PRO A 156 -6.39 -14.17 -26.05
CA PRO A 156 -7.10 -15.45 -25.92
C PRO A 156 -6.72 -16.51 -26.97
N ILE A 157 -5.98 -16.12 -27.99
CA ILE A 157 -5.51 -16.99 -29.10
C ILE A 157 -4.26 -17.81 -28.77
N TYR A 158 -3.83 -17.84 -27.51
CA TYR A 158 -2.72 -18.65 -27.04
C TYR A 158 -3.22 -19.72 -26.07
N THR A 159 -2.65 -20.93 -26.17
CA THR A 159 -3.07 -22.09 -25.37
C THR A 159 -2.44 -22.09 -24.01
N ALA A 160 -3.24 -22.19 -22.96
CA ALA A 160 -2.75 -22.39 -21.60
C ALA A 160 -2.32 -23.84 -21.36
N ARG A 161 -3.14 -24.81 -21.79
CA ARG A 161 -2.91 -26.24 -21.64
C ARG A 161 -3.39 -27.01 -22.87
N LEU A 162 -2.56 -27.89 -23.41
CA LEU A 162 -2.90 -28.74 -24.51
C LEU A 162 -3.89 -29.85 -24.07
N LYS A 163 -4.62 -30.44 -25.01
CA LYS A 163 -5.58 -31.53 -24.75
C LYS A 163 -4.96 -32.73 -24.03
N ASP A 164 -3.67 -33.02 -24.32
CA ASP A 164 -2.92 -34.10 -23.69
C ASP A 164 -2.45 -33.77 -22.25
N GLY A 165 -2.73 -32.55 -21.75
CA GLY A 165 -2.41 -32.11 -20.43
C GLY A 165 -1.07 -31.38 -20.28
N ARG A 166 -0.25 -31.28 -21.34
CA ARG A 166 0.99 -30.50 -21.36
C ARG A 166 0.72 -29.02 -21.32
N TRP A 167 1.66 -28.23 -20.76
CA TRP A 167 1.55 -26.76 -20.73
C TRP A 167 1.81 -26.17 -22.11
N GLY A 168 0.92 -25.30 -22.57
CA GLY A 168 1.12 -24.51 -23.78
C GLY A 168 2.17 -23.42 -23.58
N THR A 169 2.73 -22.90 -24.68
CA THR A 169 3.77 -21.84 -24.59
C THR A 169 3.24 -20.49 -24.11
N GLY A 170 1.93 -20.22 -24.26
CA GLY A 170 1.41 -18.87 -24.04
C GLY A 170 2.03 -17.87 -25.02
N TYR A 171 2.13 -16.60 -24.60
CA TYR A 171 2.75 -15.54 -25.40
C TYR A 171 4.24 -15.41 -25.00
N ASN A 172 5.16 -15.44 -25.98
CA ASN A 172 6.62 -15.36 -25.77
C ASN A 172 7.11 -16.34 -24.70
N ASN A 173 6.62 -17.58 -24.69
CA ASN A 173 6.91 -18.60 -23.69
C ASN A 173 6.50 -18.23 -22.25
N GLY A 174 5.63 -17.24 -22.11
CA GLY A 174 5.05 -16.82 -20.83
C GLY A 174 3.65 -17.39 -20.66
N ASN A 175 3.50 -18.45 -19.87
CA ASN A 175 2.21 -19.05 -19.54
C ASN A 175 1.93 -18.86 -18.05
N PRO A 176 1.05 -17.91 -17.66
CA PRO A 176 0.80 -17.59 -16.24
C PRO A 176 0.18 -18.75 -15.47
N VAL A 177 -0.60 -19.61 -16.14
CA VAL A 177 -1.21 -20.79 -15.51
C VAL A 177 -0.16 -21.83 -15.18
N ALA A 178 0.76 -22.12 -16.12
CA ALA A 178 1.90 -23.01 -15.89
C ALA A 178 2.83 -22.46 -14.80
N GLN A 179 3.10 -21.15 -14.84
CA GLN A 179 3.96 -20.47 -13.84
C GLN A 179 3.37 -20.56 -12.43
N ALA A 180 2.06 -20.36 -12.28
CA ALA A 180 1.39 -20.43 -10.99
C ALA A 180 1.36 -21.84 -10.39
N ASN A 181 1.20 -22.87 -11.24
CA ASN A 181 1.06 -24.25 -10.79
C ASN A 181 2.41 -24.98 -10.65
N ASP A 182 3.34 -24.80 -11.60
CA ASP A 182 4.57 -25.60 -11.71
C ASP A 182 5.86 -24.77 -11.80
N GLY A 183 5.77 -23.43 -11.82
CA GLY A 183 6.91 -22.54 -12.01
C GLY A 183 7.86 -22.41 -10.79
N GLY A 184 7.51 -23.06 -9.67
CA GLY A 184 8.23 -22.94 -8.40
C GLY A 184 7.62 -21.90 -7.48
N SER A 185 8.25 -21.70 -6.32
CA SER A 185 7.69 -20.87 -5.24
C SER A 185 8.70 -19.87 -4.66
N SER A 186 8.14 -18.85 -4.02
CA SER A 186 8.80 -17.95 -3.09
C SER A 186 8.25 -18.21 -1.70
N ASP A 187 9.02 -18.95 -0.89
CA ASP A 187 8.66 -19.30 0.48
C ASP A 187 9.32 -18.29 1.44
N LYS A 188 8.51 -17.55 2.17
CA LYS A 188 8.96 -16.48 3.07
C LYS A 188 8.57 -16.80 4.50
N THR A 189 9.52 -16.78 5.41
CA THR A 189 9.27 -16.91 6.86
C THR A 189 9.73 -15.64 7.55
N TYR A 190 8.83 -15.01 8.29
CA TYR A 190 9.09 -13.81 9.07
C TYR A 190 8.90 -14.13 10.56
N ASP A 191 10.00 -14.25 11.28
CA ASP A 191 10.01 -14.44 12.72
C ASP A 191 10.21 -13.10 13.43
N PHE A 192 9.45 -12.90 14.48
CA PHE A 192 9.50 -11.71 15.31
C PHE A 192 9.36 -12.11 16.78
N LEU A 193 10.25 -11.59 17.61
CA LEU A 193 10.19 -11.71 19.07
C LEU A 193 10.54 -10.35 19.69
N ARG A 194 9.67 -9.86 20.57
CA ARG A 194 9.93 -8.70 21.44
C ARG A 194 9.63 -9.07 22.87
N ALA A 195 10.53 -8.74 23.78
CA ALA A 195 10.28 -8.77 25.20
C ALA A 195 10.45 -7.37 25.76
N THR A 196 9.49 -6.88 26.54
CA THR A 196 9.61 -5.59 27.24
C THR A 196 9.59 -5.85 28.74
N PHE A 197 10.62 -5.42 29.41
CA PHE A 197 10.78 -5.44 30.85
C PHE A 197 10.58 -4.01 31.37
N GLN A 198 9.53 -3.81 32.16
CA GLN A 198 9.21 -2.52 32.76
C GLN A 198 9.26 -2.64 34.27
N VAL A 199 9.94 -1.71 34.91
CA VAL A 199 9.93 -1.53 36.35
C VAL A 199 9.44 -0.11 36.67
N ALA A 200 8.37 0.00 37.43
CA ALA A 200 7.84 1.28 37.90
C ALA A 200 7.96 1.35 39.42
N TYR A 201 8.61 2.38 39.91
CA TYR A 201 8.87 2.64 41.32
C TYR A 201 8.32 4.02 41.71
N GLN A 202 7.54 4.05 42.78
CA GLN A 202 7.00 5.27 43.36
C GLN A 202 7.73 5.61 44.66
N PRO A 203 8.77 6.47 44.64
CA PRO A 203 9.55 6.82 45.87
C PRO A 203 8.69 7.48 46.92
N PHE A 204 7.85 8.41 46.53
CA PHE A 204 6.90 9.14 47.35
C PHE A 204 5.65 9.49 46.55
N SER A 205 4.62 9.99 47.23
CA SER A 205 3.35 10.35 46.59
C SER A 205 3.55 11.38 45.47
N GLY A 206 3.03 11.11 44.27
CA GLY A 206 3.11 11.97 43.11
C GLY A 206 4.34 11.76 42.21
N MET A 207 5.39 11.06 42.69
CA MET A 207 6.60 10.78 41.90
C MET A 207 6.61 9.33 41.41
N ASP A 208 6.76 9.12 40.11
CA ASP A 208 6.93 7.83 39.48
C ASP A 208 8.25 7.80 38.67
N VAL A 209 9.02 6.74 38.87
CA VAL A 209 10.23 6.43 38.10
C VAL A 209 9.97 5.15 37.32
N GLU A 210 10.10 5.19 36.02
CA GLU A 210 9.85 4.06 35.14
C GLU A 210 11.09 3.73 34.32
N PHE A 211 11.49 2.48 34.35
CA PHE A 211 12.57 1.93 33.56
C PHE A 211 11.99 0.90 32.59
N ASN A 212 12.28 1.05 31.29
CA ASN A 212 11.86 0.14 30.22
C ASN A 212 13.07 -0.37 29.46
N PHE A 213 13.17 -1.68 29.29
CA PHE A 213 14.13 -2.32 28.40
C PHE A 213 13.38 -3.24 27.44
N SER A 214 13.50 -3.01 26.15
CA SER A 214 12.74 -3.73 25.13
C SER A 214 13.63 -4.24 24.00
N PRO A 215 14.27 -5.41 24.16
CA PRO A 215 14.95 -6.10 23.08
C PRO A 215 13.94 -6.68 22.08
N LYS A 216 14.25 -6.52 20.80
CA LYS A 216 13.51 -7.06 19.66
C LYS A 216 14.46 -7.82 18.75
N PHE A 217 14.03 -8.99 18.32
CA PHE A 217 14.71 -9.83 17.35
C PHE A 217 13.73 -10.13 16.20
N SER A 218 14.20 -10.02 14.95
CA SER A 218 13.46 -10.48 13.78
C SER A 218 14.40 -11.26 12.88
N ASN A 219 13.89 -12.32 12.27
CA ASN A 219 14.55 -13.07 11.23
C ASN A 219 13.64 -13.16 10.01
N ASN A 220 14.10 -12.69 8.86
CA ASN A 220 13.37 -12.76 7.61
C ASN A 220 14.12 -13.71 6.68
N TYR A 221 13.56 -14.90 6.50
CA TYR A 221 14.11 -15.90 5.59
C TYR A 221 13.25 -15.98 4.34
N THR A 222 13.89 -15.96 3.16
CA THR A 222 13.23 -16.11 1.87
C THR A 222 13.94 -17.18 1.04
N LYS A 223 13.17 -18.13 0.52
CA LYS A 223 13.62 -19.16 -0.39
C LYS A 223 12.84 -19.05 -1.69
N ASN A 224 13.51 -18.59 -2.75
CA ASN A 224 12.96 -18.43 -4.09
C ASN A 224 13.49 -19.55 -4.99
N PHE A 225 12.63 -20.47 -5.38
CA PHE A 225 12.96 -21.50 -6.34
C PHE A 225 12.22 -21.22 -7.65
N ASN A 226 12.98 -20.90 -8.71
CA ASN A 226 12.46 -20.72 -10.05
C ASN A 226 12.71 -22.01 -10.84
N LYS A 227 11.64 -22.75 -11.09
CA LYS A 227 11.68 -24.05 -11.78
C LYS A 227 11.63 -23.83 -13.28
N SER A 228 12.47 -24.54 -14.03
CA SER A 228 12.41 -24.56 -15.48
C SER A 228 11.18 -25.34 -15.94
N LEU A 229 10.25 -24.64 -16.54
CA LEU A 229 9.02 -25.21 -17.10
C LEU A 229 9.25 -25.79 -18.50
N LYS A 230 8.61 -26.89 -18.81
CA LYS A 230 8.52 -27.45 -20.14
C LYS A 230 7.23 -26.97 -20.80
N LEU A 231 7.35 -26.15 -21.82
CA LEU A 231 6.23 -25.58 -22.56
C LEU A 231 6.22 -26.17 -23.99
N TYR A 232 5.04 -26.42 -24.53
CA TYR A 232 4.89 -27.10 -25.80
C TYR A 232 4.03 -26.29 -26.77
N THR A 233 4.37 -26.34 -28.04
CA THR A 233 3.49 -25.94 -29.15
C THR A 233 2.64 -27.12 -29.59
N PRO A 234 1.46 -26.89 -30.23
CA PRO A 234 0.61 -28.00 -30.72
C PRO A 234 1.29 -28.97 -31.70
N ASP A 235 2.30 -28.49 -32.40
CA ASP A 235 2.94 -29.20 -33.52
C ASP A 235 4.33 -29.78 -33.17
N SER A 236 4.75 -29.70 -31.89
CA SER A 236 6.08 -30.15 -31.46
C SER A 236 6.04 -30.93 -30.16
N ASP A 237 6.73 -32.06 -30.12
CA ASP A 237 7.01 -32.81 -28.89
C ASP A 237 8.29 -32.35 -28.18
N GLU A 238 9.05 -31.42 -28.80
CA GLU A 238 10.20 -30.83 -28.18
C GLU A 238 9.78 -29.63 -27.30
N PRO A 239 10.10 -29.64 -26.00
CA PRO A 239 9.71 -28.56 -25.10
C PRO A 239 10.59 -27.34 -25.25
N VAL A 240 9.97 -26.16 -25.13
CA VAL A 240 10.68 -24.93 -24.84
C VAL A 240 10.82 -24.80 -23.32
N LEU A 241 12.05 -24.58 -22.84
CA LEU A 241 12.32 -24.41 -21.43
C LEU A 241 12.24 -22.92 -21.03
N ASN A 242 11.41 -22.60 -20.03
CA ASN A 242 11.34 -21.25 -19.49
C ASN A 242 11.23 -21.24 -17.93
N PRO A 243 12.25 -20.70 -17.20
CA PRO A 243 13.57 -20.27 -17.72
C PRO A 243 14.39 -21.45 -18.24
N ALA A 244 15.43 -21.16 -19.02
CA ALA A 244 16.31 -22.20 -19.58
C ALA A 244 16.93 -23.13 -18.52
N MET A 245 17.21 -22.59 -17.34
CA MET A 245 17.70 -23.34 -16.18
C MET A 245 16.95 -22.93 -14.92
N SER A 246 16.65 -23.92 -14.08
CA SER A 246 16.11 -23.67 -12.74
C SER A 246 17.14 -22.97 -11.84
N SER A 247 16.65 -22.14 -10.92
CA SER A 247 17.53 -21.42 -9.99
C SER A 247 16.94 -21.36 -8.58
N LEU A 248 17.80 -21.46 -7.57
CA LEU A 248 17.45 -21.28 -6.16
C LEU A 248 18.19 -20.07 -5.61
N ASN A 249 17.44 -19.12 -5.05
CA ASN A 249 17.96 -18.00 -4.32
C ASN A 249 17.45 -18.06 -2.87
N GLN A 250 18.36 -18.00 -1.89
CA GLN A 250 18.04 -17.98 -0.47
C GLN A 250 18.61 -16.71 0.16
N THR A 251 17.78 -16.00 0.91
CA THR A 251 18.17 -14.81 1.65
C THR A 251 17.78 -14.97 3.11
N ASP A 252 18.71 -14.70 4.02
CA ASP A 252 18.47 -14.65 5.46
C ASP A 252 18.87 -13.27 5.98
N ALA A 253 17.93 -12.55 6.62
CA ALA A 253 18.15 -11.22 7.16
C ALA A 253 17.80 -11.19 8.65
N LYS A 254 18.81 -10.96 9.48
CA LYS A 254 18.71 -10.85 10.93
C LYS A 254 18.66 -9.38 11.34
N ILE A 255 17.68 -9.04 12.17
CA ILE A 255 17.43 -7.69 12.65
C ILE A 255 17.38 -7.73 14.17
N THR A 256 18.14 -6.87 14.82
CA THR A 256 18.08 -6.64 16.26
C THR A 256 17.83 -5.17 16.54
N GLU A 257 16.94 -4.89 17.47
CA GLU A 257 16.64 -3.55 17.94
C GLU A 257 16.53 -3.59 19.46
N ASN A 258 17.32 -2.78 20.14
CA ASN A 258 17.30 -2.67 21.59
C ASN A 258 16.88 -1.26 21.97
N MET A 259 15.79 -1.14 22.71
CA MET A 259 15.33 0.13 23.27
C MET A 259 15.55 0.14 24.78
N LEU A 260 16.15 1.22 25.27
CA LEU A 260 16.26 1.54 26.68
C LEU A 260 15.58 2.88 26.92
N GLN A 261 14.70 2.95 27.93
CA GLN A 261 14.00 4.19 28.26
C GLN A 261 13.90 4.36 29.79
N VAL A 262 14.12 5.58 30.24
CA VAL A 262 13.93 6.00 31.65
C VAL A 262 12.98 7.19 31.65
N ILE A 263 11.92 7.13 32.46
CA ILE A 263 10.93 8.20 32.56
C ILE A 263 10.75 8.55 34.02
N LEU A 264 10.80 9.84 34.30
CA LEU A 264 10.49 10.45 35.60
C LEU A 264 9.19 11.22 35.45
N ARG A 265 8.20 10.95 36.31
CA ARG A 265 6.93 11.70 36.32
C ARG A 265 6.68 12.23 37.69
N TYR A 266 6.23 13.46 37.79
CA TYR A 266 5.77 14.09 39.01
C TYR A 266 4.44 14.76 38.80
N ASN A 267 3.42 14.37 39.56
CA ASN A 267 2.08 14.93 39.50
C ASN A 267 1.71 15.47 40.91
N LYS A 268 1.17 16.67 40.92
CA LYS A 268 0.72 17.31 42.16
C LYS A 268 -0.54 18.11 41.93
N GLU A 269 -1.51 17.87 42.79
CA GLU A 269 -2.74 18.65 42.87
C GLU A 269 -2.67 19.54 44.14
N PHE A 270 -3.01 20.80 44.02
CA PHE A 270 -3.14 21.71 45.15
C PHE A 270 -4.25 22.73 44.90
N ARG A 271 -5.28 22.72 45.73
CA ARG A 271 -6.50 23.51 45.53
C ARG A 271 -7.09 23.29 44.13
N ASP A 272 -7.13 24.37 43.34
CA ASP A 272 -7.68 24.39 41.98
C ASP A 272 -6.63 24.12 40.88
N HIS A 273 -5.41 23.78 41.27
CA HIS A 273 -4.29 23.63 40.36
C HIS A 273 -3.82 22.16 40.26
N GLU A 274 -3.67 21.67 39.09
CA GLU A 274 -3.04 20.37 38.77
C GLU A 274 -1.78 20.65 37.96
N ILE A 275 -0.64 20.11 38.40
CA ILE A 275 0.65 20.20 37.72
C ILE A 275 1.17 18.78 37.48
N GLY A 276 1.52 18.47 36.24
CA GLY A 276 2.22 17.26 35.84
C GLY A 276 3.51 17.61 35.12
N ILE A 277 4.63 17.06 35.59
CA ILE A 277 5.93 17.19 34.91
C ILE A 277 6.46 15.81 34.57
N LEU A 278 6.98 15.66 33.39
CA LEU A 278 7.63 14.43 32.92
C LEU A 278 8.96 14.78 32.28
N GLY A 279 9.99 14.01 32.59
CA GLY A 279 11.27 14.03 31.89
C GLY A 279 11.68 12.62 31.52
N GLY A 280 12.33 12.44 30.40
CA GLY A 280 12.72 11.12 29.95
C GLY A 280 13.97 11.10 29.09
N TYR A 281 14.56 9.92 29.07
CA TYR A 281 15.70 9.52 28.24
C TYR A 281 15.31 8.27 27.47
N GLU A 282 15.66 8.20 26.19
CA GLU A 282 15.45 7.03 25.37
C GLU A 282 16.65 6.80 24.45
N GLN A 283 17.03 5.54 24.29
CA GLN A 283 18.05 5.10 23.37
C GLN A 283 17.53 3.90 22.56
N ILE A 284 17.70 3.96 21.25
CA ILE A 284 17.41 2.86 20.33
C ILE A 284 18.67 2.53 19.57
N ILE A 285 19.03 1.23 19.54
CA ILE A 285 20.14 0.70 18.73
C ILE A 285 19.55 -0.35 17.80
N TYR A 286 19.72 -0.14 16.50
CA TYR A 286 19.24 -1.02 15.46
C TYR A 286 20.39 -1.57 14.66
N LYS A 287 20.40 -2.89 14.42
CA LYS A 287 21.40 -3.59 13.59
C LYS A 287 20.67 -4.55 12.67
N THR A 288 21.11 -4.58 11.42
CA THR A 288 20.69 -5.60 10.45
C THR A 288 21.89 -6.21 9.76
N GLN A 289 21.78 -7.50 9.47
CA GLN A 289 22.76 -8.26 8.69
C GLN A 289 21.99 -9.22 7.80
N ASN A 290 22.37 -9.26 6.53
CA ASN A 290 21.79 -10.20 5.57
C ASN A 290 22.86 -10.96 4.82
N ILE A 291 22.52 -12.18 4.40
CA ILE A 291 23.27 -13.01 3.49
C ILE A 291 22.32 -13.49 2.38
N SER A 292 22.85 -13.62 1.18
CA SER A 292 22.13 -14.21 0.04
C SER A 292 23.01 -15.23 -0.66
N LEU A 293 22.38 -16.31 -1.11
CA LEU A 293 23.04 -17.42 -1.78
C LEU A 293 22.22 -17.78 -3.01
N ARG A 294 22.88 -18.03 -4.14
CA ARG A 294 22.23 -18.46 -5.39
C ARG A 294 23.00 -19.60 -6.01
N ARG A 295 22.26 -20.57 -6.55
CA ARG A 295 22.73 -21.58 -7.50
C ARG A 295 21.72 -21.76 -8.62
N GLU A 296 22.21 -22.21 -9.76
CA GLU A 296 21.40 -22.56 -10.94
C GLU A 296 21.63 -24.02 -11.33
N GLY A 297 20.85 -24.52 -12.31
CA GLY A 297 21.03 -25.86 -12.88
C GLY A 297 20.72 -26.97 -11.89
N PHE A 298 19.44 -27.08 -11.46
CA PHE A 298 18.96 -28.15 -10.57
C PHE A 298 18.44 -29.33 -11.39
N PRO A 299 19.14 -30.49 -11.40
CA PRO A 299 18.64 -31.69 -12.09
C PRO A 299 17.43 -32.30 -11.38
N LEU A 300 17.36 -32.17 -10.04
CA LEU A 300 16.24 -32.64 -9.21
C LEU A 300 15.37 -31.43 -8.82
N VAL A 301 14.42 -31.07 -9.69
CA VAL A 301 13.57 -29.88 -9.52
C VAL A 301 12.60 -29.98 -8.33
N ASP A 302 12.33 -31.18 -7.84
CA ASP A 302 11.46 -31.38 -6.68
C ASP A 302 12.22 -31.39 -5.36
N TYR A 303 13.57 -31.24 -5.40
CA TYR A 303 14.44 -31.17 -4.24
C TYR A 303 15.33 -29.92 -4.27
N PRO A 304 14.74 -28.71 -4.10
CA PRO A 304 15.47 -27.45 -4.21
C PRO A 304 16.26 -27.16 -2.92
N VAL A 305 17.40 -27.84 -2.76
CA VAL A 305 18.41 -27.55 -1.73
C VAL A 305 19.68 -27.05 -2.38
N MET A 306 20.39 -26.14 -1.75
CA MET A 306 21.52 -25.41 -2.34
C MET A 306 22.57 -26.36 -2.94
N ASN A 307 22.89 -27.45 -2.27
CA ASN A 307 23.91 -28.39 -2.72
C ASN A 307 23.48 -29.27 -3.92
N ALA A 308 22.20 -29.32 -4.28
CA ALA A 308 21.72 -30.03 -5.44
C ALA A 308 21.87 -29.24 -6.75
N GLY A 309 22.16 -27.93 -6.68
CA GLY A 309 22.43 -27.10 -7.84
C GLY A 309 23.85 -27.22 -8.35
N SER A 310 24.08 -26.77 -9.61
CA SER A 310 25.39 -26.76 -10.26
C SER A 310 26.44 -26.02 -9.43
N VAL A 311 27.66 -26.54 -9.45
CA VAL A 311 28.82 -25.89 -8.81
C VAL A 311 29.48 -24.84 -9.70
N THR A 312 29.08 -24.71 -10.95
CA THR A 312 29.62 -23.74 -11.91
C THR A 312 28.88 -22.41 -11.94
N ASN A 313 27.60 -22.42 -11.62
CA ASN A 313 26.73 -21.22 -11.66
C ASN A 313 26.20 -20.92 -10.26
N TRP A 314 26.98 -20.18 -9.52
CA TRP A 314 26.62 -19.76 -8.18
C TRP A 314 27.04 -18.32 -7.89
N SER A 315 26.37 -17.69 -6.95
CA SER A 315 26.77 -16.41 -6.39
C SER A 315 26.39 -16.32 -4.92
N ASN A 316 27.11 -15.50 -4.19
CA ASN A 316 26.81 -15.14 -2.83
C ASN A 316 26.93 -13.63 -2.64
N GLY A 317 26.28 -13.13 -1.61
CA GLY A 317 26.37 -11.73 -1.23
C GLY A 317 25.90 -11.55 0.20
N GLY A 318 26.12 -10.36 0.74
CA GLY A 318 25.67 -10.01 2.06
C GLY A 318 26.00 -8.58 2.41
N GLY A 319 25.40 -8.09 3.50
CA GLY A 319 25.63 -6.75 3.99
C GLY A 319 25.24 -6.62 5.45
N ALA A 320 25.72 -5.55 6.08
CA ALA A 320 25.33 -5.18 7.42
C ALA A 320 25.16 -3.66 7.51
N SER A 321 24.20 -3.21 8.31
CA SER A 321 24.07 -1.80 8.65
C SER A 321 23.58 -1.63 10.07
N GLU A 322 23.91 -0.47 10.66
CA GLU A 322 23.45 -0.10 11.99
C GLU A 322 23.13 1.40 12.06
N TRP A 323 22.20 1.73 12.94
CA TRP A 323 21.91 3.11 13.31
C TRP A 323 21.49 3.17 14.78
N ALA A 324 21.63 4.34 15.36
CA ALA A 324 21.21 4.61 16.73
C ALA A 324 20.48 5.95 16.83
N LEU A 325 19.49 5.99 17.72
CA LEU A 325 18.76 7.18 18.09
C LEU A 325 18.91 7.41 19.58
N LEU A 326 19.19 8.65 19.97
CA LEU A 326 19.30 9.11 21.37
C LEU A 326 18.33 10.26 21.55
N SER A 327 17.48 10.19 22.56
CA SER A 327 16.42 11.17 22.77
C SER A 327 16.34 11.62 24.23
N TYR A 328 16.19 12.93 24.41
CA TYR A 328 15.79 13.55 25.67
C TYR A 328 14.47 14.23 25.47
N PHE A 329 13.54 14.06 26.39
CA PHE A 329 12.23 14.69 26.27
C PHE A 329 11.71 15.16 27.62
N ALA A 330 10.94 16.23 27.59
CA ALA A 330 10.24 16.75 28.76
C ALA A 330 8.83 17.21 28.38
N ARG A 331 7.91 17.10 29.35
CA ARG A 331 6.53 17.56 29.24
C ARG A 331 6.12 18.25 30.52
N ALA A 332 5.41 19.37 30.41
CA ALA A 332 4.73 20.02 31.49
C ALA A 332 3.24 20.18 31.16
N ASN A 333 2.39 19.66 32.04
CA ASN A 333 0.94 19.83 32.00
C ASN A 333 0.50 20.71 33.14
N TYR A 334 -0.41 21.64 32.86
CA TYR A 334 -1.03 22.49 33.87
C TYR A 334 -2.53 22.59 33.61
N SER A 335 -3.30 22.41 34.67
CA SER A 335 -4.75 22.59 34.66
C SER A 335 -5.16 23.49 35.82
N TYR A 336 -5.96 24.53 35.51
CA TYR A 336 -6.56 25.40 36.50
C TYR A 336 -8.07 25.25 36.52
N LYS A 337 -8.60 24.78 37.64
CA LYS A 337 -10.04 24.48 37.85
C LYS A 337 -10.61 23.52 36.79
N SER A 338 -9.80 22.68 36.20
CA SER A 338 -10.16 21.84 35.04
C SER A 338 -10.77 22.63 33.87
N ARG A 339 -10.58 23.95 33.80
CA ARG A 339 -11.11 24.87 32.77
C ARG A 339 -10.04 25.28 31.76
N TYR A 340 -8.91 25.72 32.27
CA TYR A 340 -7.79 26.18 31.45
C TYR A 340 -6.71 25.14 31.49
N LEU A 341 -6.39 24.61 30.33
CA LEU A 341 -5.47 23.50 30.15
C LEU A 341 -4.27 23.99 29.33
N LEU A 342 -3.07 23.71 29.79
CA LEU A 342 -1.83 23.95 29.08
C LEU A 342 -0.98 22.70 29.08
N GLU A 343 -0.46 22.33 27.92
CA GLU A 343 0.58 21.33 27.79
C GLU A 343 1.72 21.88 26.95
N ALA A 344 2.96 21.73 27.44
CA ALA A 344 4.17 22.06 26.72
C ALA A 344 5.09 20.85 26.69
N ASN A 345 5.61 20.51 25.51
CA ASN A 345 6.55 19.42 25.30
C ASN A 345 7.81 19.95 24.60
N ILE A 346 8.92 19.33 24.89
CA ILE A 346 10.16 19.48 24.14
C ILE A 346 10.81 18.10 23.98
N ARG A 347 11.25 17.80 22.75
CA ARG A 347 12.03 16.61 22.46
C ARG A 347 13.29 16.98 21.71
N VAL A 348 14.41 16.41 22.12
CA VAL A 348 15.72 16.58 21.49
C VAL A 348 16.17 15.19 21.05
N ASP A 349 16.20 14.96 19.75
CA ASP A 349 16.54 13.66 19.15
C ASP A 349 17.87 13.74 18.41
N GLY A 350 18.78 12.82 18.71
CA GLY A 350 20.09 12.70 18.06
C GLY A 350 20.18 11.42 17.26
N SER A 351 20.38 11.54 15.94
CA SER A 351 20.50 10.40 15.01
C SER A 351 21.93 10.16 14.57
N SER A 352 22.36 8.90 14.55
CA SER A 352 23.65 8.51 13.98
C SER A 352 23.69 8.56 12.45
N ARG A 353 22.56 8.74 11.78
CA ARG A 353 22.47 8.88 10.32
C ARG A 353 23.07 10.20 9.83
N PHE A 354 23.13 11.22 10.68
CA PHE A 354 23.66 12.54 10.36
C PHE A 354 25.11 12.72 10.85
N ALA A 355 25.86 13.60 10.21
CA ALA A 355 27.25 13.94 10.58
C ALA A 355 27.32 14.63 11.94
N ARG A 356 28.52 14.67 12.55
CA ARG A 356 28.76 15.47 13.76
C ARG A 356 28.37 16.92 13.54
N GLY A 357 27.68 17.53 14.50
CA GLY A 357 27.15 18.91 14.41
C GLY A 357 25.72 19.00 13.83
N HIS A 358 25.24 17.99 13.11
CA HIS A 358 23.90 17.95 12.50
C HIS A 358 22.99 16.85 13.08
N ARG A 359 23.48 16.09 14.07
CA ARG A 359 22.79 14.92 14.64
C ARG A 359 21.52 15.28 15.41
N PHE A 360 21.54 16.39 16.14
CA PHE A 360 20.47 16.72 17.07
C PHE A 360 19.47 17.67 16.46
N GLY A 361 18.19 17.28 16.48
CA GLY A 361 17.02 18.10 16.19
C GLY A 361 16.26 18.43 17.47
N VAL A 362 15.66 19.60 17.55
CA VAL A 362 14.85 20.06 18.67
C VAL A 362 13.41 20.26 18.20
N PHE A 363 12.46 19.61 18.85
CA PHE A 363 11.06 19.53 18.45
C PHE A 363 10.16 19.95 19.60
N PRO A 364 9.85 21.26 19.73
CA PRO A 364 8.92 21.77 20.74
C PRO A 364 7.48 21.62 20.29
N SER A 365 6.55 21.52 21.25
CA SER A 365 5.12 21.68 21.01
C SER A 365 4.42 22.29 22.22
N VAL A 366 3.32 23.01 21.95
CA VAL A 366 2.46 23.59 22.96
C VAL A 366 1.00 23.40 22.56
N SER A 367 0.15 23.11 23.54
CA SER A 367 -1.30 23.09 23.34
C SER A 367 -2.02 23.82 24.48
N LEU A 368 -3.09 24.51 24.12
CA LEU A 368 -3.98 25.24 24.99
C LEU A 368 -5.39 24.67 24.87
N GLY A 369 -6.08 24.55 25.98
CA GLY A 369 -7.47 24.13 26.01
C GLY A 369 -8.30 25.03 26.97
N TRP A 370 -9.45 25.46 26.50
CA TRP A 370 -10.42 26.14 27.31
C TRP A 370 -11.73 25.39 27.35
N ARG A 371 -12.08 24.83 28.50
CA ARG A 371 -13.37 24.13 28.72
C ARG A 371 -14.42 25.18 29.09
N ILE A 372 -15.04 25.76 28.05
CA ILE A 372 -16.04 26.81 28.16
C ILE A 372 -17.26 26.33 28.98
N SER A 373 -17.60 25.04 28.82
CA SER A 373 -18.71 24.43 29.57
C SER A 373 -18.55 24.47 31.11
N GLU A 374 -17.30 24.59 31.60
CA GLU A 374 -17.04 24.65 33.03
C GLU A 374 -17.13 26.09 33.60
N GLU A 375 -17.35 27.10 32.74
CA GLU A 375 -17.48 28.47 33.14
C GLU A 375 -18.82 28.73 33.86
N ASN A 376 -18.82 29.73 34.78
CA ASN A 376 -20.00 30.02 35.58
C ASN A 376 -21.20 30.45 34.76
N PHE A 377 -21.00 31.12 33.62
CA PHE A 377 -22.05 31.55 32.71
C PHE A 377 -22.67 30.41 31.90
N MET A 378 -22.00 29.26 31.81
CA MET A 378 -22.49 28.07 31.13
C MET A 378 -23.26 27.10 32.04
N LYS A 379 -23.18 27.27 33.37
CA LYS A 379 -23.82 26.36 34.35
C LYS A 379 -25.35 26.26 34.21
N SER A 380 -25.98 27.29 33.63
CA SER A 380 -27.44 27.31 33.37
C SER A 380 -27.82 26.63 32.05
N VAL A 381 -26.84 26.19 31.24
CA VAL A 381 -27.07 25.58 29.91
C VAL A 381 -26.95 24.06 30.01
N ASP A 382 -27.94 23.42 30.61
CA ASP A 382 -27.94 21.98 30.94
C ASP A 382 -27.80 21.03 29.72
N TRP A 383 -28.14 21.50 28.53
CA TRP A 383 -28.07 20.69 27.32
C TRP A 383 -26.65 20.62 26.71
N VAL A 384 -25.75 21.54 27.10
CA VAL A 384 -24.32 21.48 26.74
C VAL A 384 -23.57 20.73 27.82
N THR A 385 -23.10 19.52 27.50
CA THR A 385 -22.37 18.69 28.45
C THR A 385 -20.87 18.99 28.46
N ASN A 386 -20.31 19.29 27.28
CA ASN A 386 -18.92 19.72 27.12
C ASN A 386 -18.83 20.68 25.93
N LEU A 387 -18.13 21.77 26.15
CA LEU A 387 -17.74 22.71 25.10
C LEU A 387 -16.29 23.11 25.39
N LYS A 388 -15.37 22.67 24.52
CA LYS A 388 -13.95 22.90 24.66
C LYS A 388 -13.38 23.48 23.38
N LEU A 389 -12.75 24.62 23.49
CA LEU A 389 -11.89 25.19 22.46
C LEU A 389 -10.44 24.78 22.72
N ARG A 390 -9.72 24.37 21.67
CA ARG A 390 -8.31 24.01 21.76
C ARG A 390 -7.50 24.63 20.62
N ALA A 391 -6.24 24.89 20.90
CA ALA A 391 -5.27 25.32 19.90
C ALA A 391 -3.94 24.64 20.19
N SER A 392 -3.25 24.21 19.15
CA SER A 392 -1.93 23.61 19.30
C SER A 392 -0.98 24.07 18.19
N TRP A 393 0.29 24.11 18.54
CA TRP A 393 1.39 24.26 17.63
C TRP A 393 2.49 23.27 18.02
N GLY A 394 3.14 22.65 17.05
CA GLY A 394 4.21 21.73 17.33
C GLY A 394 5.03 21.35 16.13
N GLN A 395 6.25 20.88 16.42
CA GLN A 395 7.20 20.40 15.44
C GLN A 395 7.52 18.92 15.67
N LEU A 396 7.68 18.17 14.56
CA LEU A 396 8.11 16.78 14.54
C LEU A 396 9.29 16.63 13.58
N GLY A 397 10.27 15.81 13.95
CA GLY A 397 11.42 15.49 13.13
C GLY A 397 11.26 14.17 12.39
N ASN A 398 11.76 14.10 11.17
CA ASN A 398 11.91 12.86 10.40
C ASN A 398 13.37 12.66 10.00
N GLN A 399 13.87 11.43 10.16
CA GLN A 399 15.24 11.01 9.81
C GLN A 399 15.27 9.89 8.76
N GLU A 400 14.13 9.56 8.15
CA GLU A 400 14.03 8.39 7.26
C GLU A 400 14.78 8.59 5.94
N ILE A 401 16.09 8.34 6.01
CA ILE A 401 17.03 8.23 4.88
C ILE A 401 17.86 6.96 5.07
N GLY A 402 18.59 6.56 4.04
CA GLY A 402 19.55 5.46 4.16
C GLY A 402 20.54 5.64 5.30
N THR A 403 21.25 4.60 5.67
CA THR A 403 22.37 4.70 6.60
C THR A 403 23.58 5.33 5.90
N TYR A 404 24.33 6.14 6.62
CA TYR A 404 25.59 6.78 6.18
C TYR A 404 25.52 7.80 5.03
N PRO A 405 24.44 8.59 4.84
CA PRO A 405 24.32 9.55 3.72
C PRO A 405 25.33 10.72 3.84
N ALA A 406 25.85 10.95 5.04
CA ALA A 406 26.86 11.96 5.32
C ALA A 406 28.30 11.51 5.02
N TYR A 407 28.50 10.28 4.55
CA TYR A 407 29.82 9.71 4.30
C TYR A 407 29.96 9.28 2.85
N THR A 408 31.13 9.49 2.27
CA THR A 408 31.49 8.96 0.95
C THR A 408 31.53 7.44 1.01
N THR A 409 30.76 6.79 0.14
CA THR A 409 30.73 5.33 0.05
C THR A 409 31.49 4.86 -1.20
N MET A 410 32.23 3.76 -1.05
CA MET A 410 32.93 3.10 -2.14
C MET A 410 32.14 1.85 -2.56
N SER A 411 32.00 1.64 -3.87
CA SER A 411 31.55 0.37 -4.43
C SER A 411 32.77 -0.50 -4.72
N MET A 412 32.82 -1.67 -4.11
CA MET A 412 33.87 -2.66 -4.37
C MET A 412 33.40 -3.59 -5.51
N GLY A 413 34.33 -4.04 -6.36
CA GLY A 413 34.06 -5.04 -7.40
C GLY A 413 33.80 -4.52 -8.82
N PRO A 414 33.77 -3.21 -9.14
CA PRO A 414 33.83 -2.80 -10.55
C PRO A 414 35.12 -3.31 -11.16
N THR A 415 35.00 -3.94 -12.33
CA THR A 415 36.14 -4.53 -13.04
C THR A 415 36.76 -3.49 -13.98
N PHE A 416 38.02 -3.27 -13.89
CA PHE A 416 38.81 -2.43 -14.79
C PHE A 416 39.71 -3.31 -15.68
N ILE A 417 39.88 -2.91 -16.91
CA ILE A 417 40.70 -3.63 -17.89
C ILE A 417 42.06 -2.93 -18.01
N PHE A 418 43.14 -3.65 -17.77
CA PHE A 418 44.50 -3.14 -17.81
C PHE A 418 45.38 -3.94 -18.75
N GLY A 419 46.44 -3.28 -19.24
CA GLY A 419 47.55 -3.89 -20.00
C GLY A 419 47.30 -3.97 -21.50
N THR A 420 48.38 -4.23 -22.24
CA THR A 420 48.36 -4.49 -23.70
C THR A 420 47.63 -5.79 -24.03
N THR A 421 47.68 -6.77 -23.13
CA THR A 421 46.77 -7.91 -23.10
C THR A 421 45.67 -7.60 -22.08
N PRO A 422 44.41 -7.41 -22.52
CA PRO A 422 43.32 -7.00 -21.63
C PRO A 422 43.17 -7.94 -20.43
N THR A 423 43.53 -7.48 -19.23
CA THR A 423 43.38 -8.23 -17.98
C THR A 423 42.39 -7.51 -17.08
N ALA A 424 41.37 -8.22 -16.64
CA ALA A 424 40.39 -7.69 -15.71
C ALA A 424 40.93 -7.65 -14.29
N ALA A 425 40.80 -6.50 -13.61
CA ALA A 425 41.19 -6.32 -12.21
C ALA A 425 40.02 -5.68 -11.44
N ASP A 426 39.70 -6.24 -10.30
CA ASP A 426 38.70 -5.68 -9.42
C ASP A 426 39.22 -4.40 -8.75
N GLY A 427 38.35 -3.40 -8.67
CA GLY A 427 38.67 -2.10 -8.11
C GLY A 427 37.64 -1.60 -7.11
N ALA A 428 37.86 -0.37 -6.68
CA ALA A 428 36.93 0.38 -5.84
C ALA A 428 36.66 1.74 -6.47
N VAL A 429 35.41 2.12 -6.57
CA VAL A 429 34.99 3.43 -7.10
C VAL A 429 34.10 4.14 -6.12
N GLN A 430 34.21 5.46 -6.06
CA GLN A 430 33.26 6.29 -5.35
C GLN A 430 31.88 6.21 -6.08
N LYS A 431 30.80 5.91 -5.35
CA LYS A 431 29.47 5.74 -5.91
C LYS A 431 28.57 6.93 -5.69
N SER A 432 28.71 7.63 -4.57
CA SER A 432 27.85 8.73 -4.18
C SER A 432 28.63 9.90 -3.58
N TYR A 433 28.07 11.09 -3.69
CA TYR A 433 28.55 12.21 -2.91
C TYR A 433 28.11 12.08 -1.43
N ALA A 434 29.00 12.44 -0.52
CA ALA A 434 28.66 12.68 0.87
C ALA A 434 27.97 14.06 1.00
N ASN A 435 26.90 14.14 1.81
CA ASN A 435 26.34 15.41 2.23
C ASN A 435 26.49 15.54 3.75
N GLU A 436 27.58 16.14 4.19
CA GLU A 436 27.86 16.34 5.61
C GLU A 436 26.88 17.32 6.28
N GLY A 437 26.25 18.21 5.50
CA GLY A 437 25.28 19.20 5.97
C GLY A 437 23.86 18.67 6.14
N ILE A 438 23.61 17.38 5.81
CA ILE A 438 22.28 16.81 5.91
C ILE A 438 21.81 16.72 7.37
N THR A 439 20.54 17.13 7.60
CA THR A 439 19.91 17.16 8.92
C THR A 439 18.45 16.73 8.86
N TRP A 440 17.75 16.86 9.94
CA TRP A 440 16.37 16.47 10.13
C TRP A 440 15.41 17.21 9.17
N GLU A 441 14.50 16.47 8.58
CA GLU A 441 13.26 17.02 8.01
C GLU A 441 12.33 17.42 9.15
N THR A 442 11.66 18.55 9.03
CA THR A 442 10.78 19.08 10.08
C THR A 442 9.36 19.28 9.57
N SER A 443 8.39 18.67 10.24
CA SER A 443 6.96 18.94 10.07
C SER A 443 6.46 19.86 11.17
N GLU A 444 5.99 21.05 10.80
CA GLU A 444 5.37 22.04 11.68
C GLU A 444 3.85 22.01 11.47
N THR A 445 3.09 21.87 12.56
CA THR A 445 1.63 21.83 12.52
C THR A 445 1.04 22.88 13.43
N ILE A 446 0.06 23.64 12.92
CA ILE A 446 -0.84 24.51 13.68
C ILE A 446 -2.23 23.92 13.56
N ASP A 447 -2.92 23.80 14.67
CA ASP A 447 -4.26 23.23 14.75
C ASP A 447 -5.15 24.04 15.69
N VAL A 448 -6.41 24.24 15.29
CA VAL A 448 -7.46 24.84 16.14
C VAL A 448 -8.66 23.93 16.08
N GLY A 449 -9.12 23.48 17.24
CA GLY A 449 -10.18 22.49 17.35
C GLY A 449 -11.31 22.90 18.31
N LEU A 450 -12.49 22.39 18.05
CA LEU A 450 -13.69 22.58 18.85
C LEU A 450 -14.29 21.21 19.18
N ASP A 451 -14.40 20.90 20.48
CA ASP A 451 -15.05 19.69 20.98
C ASP A 451 -16.39 20.07 21.60
N VAL A 452 -17.48 19.50 21.12
CA VAL A 452 -18.84 19.75 21.59
C VAL A 452 -19.50 18.43 21.96
N SER A 453 -20.06 18.37 23.17
CA SER A 453 -20.93 17.26 23.60
C SER A 453 -22.24 17.81 24.13
N LEU A 454 -23.35 17.32 23.59
CA LEU A 454 -24.70 17.79 23.90
C LEU A 454 -25.57 16.67 24.49
N PHE A 455 -26.62 17.07 25.20
CA PHE A 455 -27.67 16.18 25.69
C PHE A 455 -27.13 14.99 26.50
N ARG A 456 -26.26 15.24 27.46
CA ARG A 456 -25.58 14.21 28.28
C ARG A 456 -24.75 13.25 27.42
N ASN A 457 -23.95 13.80 26.50
CA ASN A 457 -23.09 13.07 25.56
C ASN A 457 -23.83 12.17 24.57
N LYS A 458 -25.13 12.45 24.31
CA LYS A 458 -25.84 11.72 23.23
C LYS A 458 -25.36 12.14 21.85
N PHE A 459 -25.07 13.42 21.66
CA PHE A 459 -24.49 13.98 20.45
C PHE A 459 -23.10 14.53 20.75
N ASN A 460 -22.10 14.15 19.95
CA ASN A 460 -20.74 14.67 20.06
C ASN A 460 -20.27 15.13 18.68
N MET A 461 -19.54 16.23 18.65
CA MET A 461 -18.89 16.81 17.48
C MET A 461 -17.45 17.16 17.84
N VAL A 462 -16.54 16.81 16.97
CA VAL A 462 -15.15 17.29 16.99
C VAL A 462 -14.89 17.93 15.63
N PHE A 463 -14.37 19.13 15.63
CA PHE A 463 -14.03 19.86 14.43
C PHE A 463 -12.66 20.48 14.56
N ASP A 464 -11.79 20.22 13.58
CA ASP A 464 -10.41 20.69 13.53
C ASP A 464 -10.12 21.44 12.23
N LEU A 465 -9.36 22.51 12.35
CA LEU A 465 -8.77 23.26 11.25
C LEU A 465 -7.25 23.24 11.43
N TYR A 466 -6.53 22.74 10.43
CA TYR A 466 -5.09 22.62 10.54
C TYR A 466 -4.32 23.10 9.31
N GLU A 467 -3.09 23.54 9.55
CA GLU A 467 -2.05 23.67 8.53
C GLU A 467 -0.82 22.89 8.99
N ARG A 468 -0.34 21.99 8.13
CA ARG A 468 0.93 21.28 8.29
C ARG A 468 1.88 21.69 7.19
N LYS A 469 3.07 22.13 7.59
CA LYS A 469 4.17 22.50 6.71
C LYS A 469 5.36 21.57 6.96
N THR A 470 5.70 20.74 5.98
CA THR A 470 6.92 19.92 6.03
C THR A 470 8.02 20.69 5.32
N LYS A 471 9.10 20.97 6.03
CA LYS A 471 10.27 21.76 5.61
C LYS A 471 11.50 20.87 5.58
N ASP A 472 12.48 21.26 4.77
CA ASP A 472 13.77 20.57 4.68
C ASP A 472 13.60 19.09 4.35
N ILE A 473 12.65 18.78 3.45
CA ILE A 473 12.31 17.41 3.02
C ILE A 473 13.56 16.72 2.51
N LEU A 474 13.78 15.49 2.95
CA LEU A 474 14.93 14.66 2.60
C LEU A 474 14.73 14.06 1.19
N LEU A 475 15.18 14.77 0.16
CA LEU A 475 15.04 14.41 -1.24
C LEU A 475 16.38 14.16 -1.90
N LYS A 476 16.38 13.30 -2.93
CA LYS A 476 17.47 13.19 -3.90
C LYS A 476 17.19 14.13 -5.06
N LEU A 477 17.97 15.19 -5.18
CA LEU A 477 17.84 16.12 -6.28
C LEU A 477 18.77 15.73 -7.44
N PRO A 478 18.32 15.89 -8.70
CA PRO A 478 19.15 15.60 -9.87
C PRO A 478 20.44 16.36 -9.83
N ILE A 479 21.56 15.69 -10.13
CA ILE A 479 22.89 16.27 -10.30
C ILE A 479 23.34 16.09 -11.75
N THR A 480 24.37 16.86 -12.14
CA THR A 480 24.94 16.77 -13.49
C THR A 480 25.51 15.37 -13.75
N GLY A 481 25.03 14.67 -14.77
CA GLY A 481 25.44 13.31 -15.13
C GLY A 481 26.94 13.16 -15.45
N ILE A 482 27.64 14.26 -15.75
CA ILE A 482 29.11 14.31 -16.00
C ILE A 482 29.90 13.80 -14.78
N THR A 483 29.34 13.91 -13.58
CA THR A 483 30.01 13.45 -12.34
C THR A 483 30.15 11.94 -12.25
N GLY A 484 29.30 11.17 -12.93
CA GLY A 484 29.24 9.71 -12.82
C GLY A 484 28.79 9.19 -11.46
N LEU A 485 28.32 10.06 -10.56
CA LEU A 485 27.90 9.73 -9.20
C LEU A 485 26.37 9.71 -9.08
N THR A 486 25.87 8.98 -8.08
CA THR A 486 24.44 9.01 -7.73
C THR A 486 24.10 10.25 -6.89
N GLU A 487 22.88 10.70 -7.02
CA GLU A 487 22.37 11.88 -6.32
C GLU A 487 22.44 11.70 -4.80
N PRO A 488 23.02 12.69 -4.06
CA PRO A 488 22.98 12.69 -2.60
C PRO A 488 21.61 13.09 -2.08
N TYR A 489 21.27 12.68 -0.86
CA TYR A 489 20.18 13.28 -0.13
C TYR A 489 20.48 14.73 0.24
N GLN A 490 19.49 15.60 0.12
CA GLN A 490 19.55 17.01 0.46
C GLN A 490 18.29 17.41 1.24
N ASN A 491 18.44 18.36 2.15
CA ASN A 491 17.31 19.02 2.82
C ASN A 491 16.70 20.05 1.83
N ALA A 492 15.78 19.58 1.00
CA ALA A 492 15.21 20.39 -0.07
C ALA A 492 13.69 20.19 -0.15
N GLY A 493 13.02 21.30 -0.39
CA GLY A 493 11.58 21.28 -0.58
C GLY A 493 10.76 21.62 0.66
N VAL A 494 9.64 22.26 0.37
CA VAL A 494 8.60 22.60 1.34
C VAL A 494 7.26 22.15 0.77
N VAL A 495 6.53 21.32 1.52
CA VAL A 495 5.18 20.89 1.19
C VAL A 495 4.21 21.35 2.27
N ARG A 496 3.06 21.86 1.85
CA ARG A 496 2.01 22.33 2.75
C ARG A 496 0.73 21.53 2.56
N ASN A 497 0.15 21.11 3.67
CA ASN A 497 -1.18 20.53 3.76
C ASN A 497 -2.06 21.45 4.61
N ARG A 498 -3.18 21.90 4.07
CA ARG A 498 -4.25 22.58 4.80
C ARG A 498 -5.50 21.73 4.74
N GLY A 499 -6.18 21.65 5.85
CA GLY A 499 -7.38 20.84 5.88
C GLY A 499 -8.26 21.15 7.08
N TRP A 500 -9.37 20.43 7.08
CA TRP A 500 -10.25 20.35 8.23
C TRP A 500 -10.77 18.92 8.39
N ASP A 501 -11.02 18.57 9.64
CA ASP A 501 -11.56 17.29 10.04
C ASP A 501 -12.85 17.49 10.84
N LEU A 502 -13.90 16.76 10.50
CA LEU A 502 -15.17 16.75 11.20
C LEU A 502 -15.50 15.33 11.64
N GLU A 503 -15.75 15.16 12.92
CA GLU A 503 -16.34 13.94 13.47
C GLU A 503 -17.66 14.26 14.15
N LEU A 504 -18.70 13.51 13.80
CA LEU A 504 -20.02 13.57 14.42
C LEU A 504 -20.38 12.20 14.98
N SER A 505 -20.83 12.13 16.20
CA SER A 505 -21.38 10.89 16.73
C SER A 505 -22.68 11.13 17.50
N HIS A 506 -23.62 10.24 17.27
CA HIS A 506 -24.88 10.21 17.99
C HIS A 506 -25.11 8.82 18.58
N ARG A 507 -25.35 8.77 19.90
CA ARG A 507 -25.68 7.53 20.61
C ARG A 507 -26.91 7.71 21.45
N ASN A 508 -27.76 6.70 21.45
CA ASN A 508 -28.93 6.68 22.32
C ASN A 508 -29.29 5.26 22.71
N GLN A 509 -30.03 5.15 23.79
CA GLN A 509 -30.63 3.91 24.26
C GLN A 509 -32.10 4.14 24.57
N HIS A 510 -32.97 3.33 23.99
CA HIS A 510 -34.37 3.29 24.29
C HIS A 510 -34.76 1.85 24.65
N ARG A 511 -35.03 1.59 25.93
CA ARG A 511 -35.28 0.26 26.47
C ARG A 511 -34.13 -0.69 26.11
N ASP A 512 -34.41 -1.78 25.38
CA ASP A 512 -33.44 -2.80 24.95
C ASP A 512 -32.70 -2.43 23.66
N PHE A 513 -33.11 -1.36 22.98
CA PHE A 513 -32.49 -0.91 21.74
C PHE A 513 -31.42 0.14 22.04
N ARG A 514 -30.19 -0.15 21.64
CA ARG A 514 -29.04 0.77 21.67
C ARG A 514 -28.54 0.99 20.27
N TYR A 515 -28.16 2.23 19.96
CA TYR A 515 -27.45 2.50 18.72
C TYR A 515 -26.39 3.58 18.92
N GLN A 516 -25.40 3.52 18.06
CA GLN A 516 -24.37 4.53 17.86
C GLN A 516 -24.16 4.69 16.36
N ILE A 517 -24.19 5.92 15.90
CA ILE A 517 -23.88 6.31 14.52
C ILE A 517 -22.76 7.32 14.63
N SER A 518 -21.63 7.07 13.94
CA SER A 518 -20.50 7.97 13.90
C SER A 518 -20.13 8.25 12.43
N PHE A 519 -20.02 9.51 12.09
CA PHE A 519 -19.66 9.99 10.77
C PHE A 519 -18.39 10.84 10.90
N ASN A 520 -17.43 10.60 10.02
CA ASN A 520 -16.24 11.43 9.87
C ASN A 520 -16.10 11.92 8.43
N LEU A 521 -15.61 13.14 8.28
CA LEU A 521 -15.34 13.76 6.99
C LEU A 521 -14.10 14.65 7.12
N SER A 522 -13.14 14.44 6.22
CA SER A 522 -11.90 15.21 6.15
C SER A 522 -11.74 15.81 4.77
N ASP A 523 -11.22 17.04 4.70
CA ASP A 523 -10.74 17.70 3.48
C ASP A 523 -9.26 18.03 3.65
N VAL A 524 -8.45 17.71 2.64
CA VAL A 524 -7.04 18.08 2.61
C VAL A 524 -6.67 18.73 1.29
N HIS A 525 -5.93 19.82 1.37
CA HIS A 525 -5.35 20.52 0.23
C HIS A 525 -3.83 20.50 0.32
N ASN A 526 -3.22 19.61 -0.46
CA ASN A 526 -1.77 19.47 -0.58
C ASN A 526 -1.20 20.44 -1.61
N LYS A 527 -0.04 21.03 -1.34
CA LYS A 527 0.67 21.91 -2.27
C LYS A 527 2.18 21.86 -2.02
N VAL A 528 2.95 21.65 -3.08
CA VAL A 528 4.40 21.88 -3.10
C VAL A 528 4.63 23.41 -3.13
N ILE A 529 5.39 23.92 -2.16
CA ILE A 529 5.61 25.36 -1.99
C ILE A 529 6.96 25.79 -2.55
N ASP A 530 8.01 24.97 -2.36
CA ASP A 530 9.38 25.30 -2.74
C ASP A 530 10.17 24.01 -2.95
N LEU A 531 10.93 23.92 -4.03
CA LEU A 531 11.85 22.83 -4.34
C LEU A 531 13.31 23.30 -4.36
N LYS A 532 13.58 24.47 -3.76
CA LYS A 532 14.92 25.10 -3.69
C LYS A 532 15.62 25.23 -5.05
N GLY A 533 14.83 25.51 -6.08
CA GLY A 533 15.33 25.74 -7.44
C GLY A 533 15.69 24.46 -8.22
N ALA A 534 15.35 23.28 -7.73
CA ALA A 534 15.59 22.02 -8.45
C ALA A 534 14.78 21.89 -9.75
N GLY A 535 13.74 22.70 -9.90
CA GLY A 535 12.79 22.62 -11.02
C GLY A 535 11.83 21.42 -10.88
N PRO A 536 11.00 21.17 -11.91
CA PRO A 536 10.05 20.07 -11.90
C PRO A 536 10.74 18.70 -11.88
N ILE A 537 10.28 17.80 -10.99
CA ILE A 537 10.72 16.41 -10.93
C ILE A 537 9.64 15.56 -11.60
N ILE A 538 9.97 14.91 -12.73
CA ILE A 538 9.05 14.13 -13.53
C ILE A 538 9.49 12.66 -13.50
N SER A 539 8.56 11.77 -13.16
CA SER A 539 8.76 10.32 -13.19
C SER A 539 7.52 9.65 -13.79
N GLY A 540 7.65 9.11 -15.01
CA GLY A 540 6.52 8.55 -15.74
C GLY A 540 5.41 9.59 -15.96
N PHE A 541 4.24 9.37 -15.37
CA PHE A 541 3.11 10.30 -15.38
C PHE A 541 3.00 11.12 -14.08
N SER A 542 3.98 11.06 -13.19
CA SER A 542 3.98 11.81 -11.91
C SER A 542 4.83 13.07 -12.03
N LEU A 543 4.31 14.17 -11.50
CA LEU A 543 4.98 15.46 -11.42
C LEU A 543 5.04 15.95 -9.98
N ILE A 544 6.23 16.39 -9.55
CA ILE A 544 6.42 17.19 -8.34
C ILE A 544 6.90 18.57 -8.81
N GLU A 545 6.06 19.58 -8.66
CA GLU A 545 6.34 20.95 -9.10
C GLU A 545 5.71 21.95 -8.13
N GLU A 546 6.36 23.08 -7.98
CA GLU A 546 5.85 24.18 -7.16
C GLU A 546 4.49 24.67 -7.67
N GLY A 547 3.59 24.88 -6.73
CA GLY A 547 2.23 25.33 -7.06
C GLY A 547 1.20 24.21 -7.14
N TYR A 548 1.61 22.95 -7.35
CA TYR A 548 0.73 21.79 -7.51
C TYR A 548 0.78 20.83 -6.31
N PRO A 549 -0.20 19.93 -6.16
CA PRO A 549 -0.10 18.80 -5.24
C PRO A 549 1.09 17.90 -5.59
N ILE A 550 1.71 17.30 -4.57
CA ILE A 550 2.79 16.33 -4.79
C ILE A 550 2.28 15.12 -5.60
N ASN A 551 3.09 14.63 -6.54
CA ASN A 551 2.74 13.52 -7.44
C ASN A 551 1.47 13.78 -8.28
N SER A 552 1.24 15.01 -8.71
CA SER A 552 0.17 15.34 -9.65
C SER A 552 0.30 14.53 -10.94
N ILE A 553 -0.83 14.11 -11.51
CA ILE A 553 -0.82 13.41 -12.79
C ILE A 553 -0.44 14.39 -13.90
N TYR A 554 0.60 14.04 -14.67
CA TYR A 554 1.21 14.88 -15.70
C TYR A 554 1.14 14.24 -17.08
N GLY A 555 0.59 14.96 -18.04
CA GLY A 555 0.38 14.46 -19.38
C GLY A 555 -0.32 15.46 -20.28
N TYR A 556 -0.82 14.98 -21.41
CA TYR A 556 -1.51 15.82 -22.40
C TYR A 556 -2.97 16.02 -22.03
N LYS A 557 -3.48 17.24 -22.24
CA LYS A 557 -4.91 17.52 -22.10
C LYS A 557 -5.64 17.08 -23.38
N ALA A 558 -6.46 16.03 -23.28
CA ALA A 558 -7.29 15.56 -24.36
C ALA A 558 -8.52 16.48 -24.57
N LEU A 559 -8.88 16.72 -25.83
CA LEU A 559 -10.04 17.50 -26.26
C LEU A 559 -11.15 16.62 -26.87
N GLY A 560 -10.99 15.29 -26.82
CA GLY A 560 -11.87 14.31 -27.47
C GLY A 560 -11.16 13.62 -28.62
N LEU A 561 -11.94 13.09 -29.55
CA LEU A 561 -11.43 12.42 -30.77
C LEU A 561 -11.59 13.34 -31.99
N PHE A 562 -10.66 13.26 -32.93
CA PHE A 562 -10.83 13.86 -34.24
C PHE A 562 -11.97 13.17 -34.99
N ARG A 563 -12.87 13.94 -35.59
CA ARG A 563 -14.04 13.41 -36.30
C ARG A 563 -13.87 13.32 -37.80
N SER A 564 -13.01 14.19 -38.36
CA SER A 564 -12.76 14.26 -39.83
C SER A 564 -11.36 14.77 -40.14
N ASP A 565 -10.96 14.61 -41.41
CA ASP A 565 -9.68 15.12 -41.91
C ASP A 565 -9.63 16.68 -41.92
N GLU A 566 -10.79 17.35 -42.05
CA GLU A 566 -10.88 18.80 -41.94
C GLU A 566 -10.57 19.30 -40.55
N GLU A 567 -11.05 18.59 -39.50
CA GLU A 567 -10.67 18.89 -38.13
C GLU A 567 -9.16 18.72 -37.88
N ILE A 568 -8.55 17.70 -38.46
CA ILE A 568 -7.11 17.45 -38.36
C ILE A 568 -6.33 18.57 -39.05
N ALA A 569 -6.74 18.95 -40.27
CA ALA A 569 -6.10 20.01 -41.05
C ALA A 569 -6.19 21.40 -40.37
N GLY A 570 -7.27 21.66 -39.63
CA GLY A 570 -7.50 22.89 -38.87
C GLY A 570 -6.89 22.89 -37.45
N ALA A 571 -6.35 21.78 -36.97
CA ALA A 571 -5.80 21.63 -35.61
C ALA A 571 -4.26 21.82 -35.61
N PRO A 572 -3.67 22.15 -34.44
CA PRO A 572 -2.22 22.06 -34.25
C PRO A 572 -1.72 20.65 -34.58
N ARG A 573 -0.60 20.57 -35.30
CA ARG A 573 -0.01 19.30 -35.69
C ARG A 573 0.47 18.53 -34.45
N GLN A 574 -0.01 17.31 -34.23
CA GLN A 574 0.48 16.42 -33.21
C GLN A 574 1.71 15.63 -33.71
N THR A 575 2.75 15.50 -32.87
CA THR A 575 4.06 14.94 -33.28
C THR A 575 4.20 13.43 -32.95
N PHE A 576 3.12 12.74 -32.62
CA PHE A 576 3.12 11.38 -32.11
C PHE A 576 2.71 10.32 -33.14
N GLY A 577 3.19 10.47 -34.38
CA GLY A 577 2.89 9.57 -35.50
C GLY A 577 1.82 10.12 -36.45
N ASP A 578 1.32 9.27 -37.35
CA ASP A 578 0.28 9.61 -38.31
C ASP A 578 -1.09 9.72 -37.65
N ILE A 579 -1.73 10.85 -37.81
CA ILE A 579 -3.05 11.14 -37.21
C ILE A 579 -4.14 10.92 -38.27
N ALA A 580 -5.24 10.32 -37.83
CA ALA A 580 -6.44 10.12 -38.65
C ALA A 580 -7.72 10.32 -37.81
N PRO A 581 -8.89 10.45 -38.46
CA PRO A 581 -10.16 10.49 -37.75
C PRO A 581 -10.31 9.32 -36.79
N GLY A 582 -10.79 9.57 -35.57
CA GLY A 582 -10.85 8.63 -34.46
C GLY A 582 -9.66 8.63 -33.51
N ASP A 583 -8.60 9.38 -33.81
CA ASP A 583 -7.48 9.54 -32.88
C ASP A 583 -7.75 10.62 -31.83
N ILE A 584 -7.07 10.48 -30.70
CA ILE A 584 -7.19 11.45 -29.60
C ILE A 584 -6.58 12.79 -30.03
N ARG A 585 -7.37 13.85 -29.88
CA ARG A 585 -6.96 15.23 -30.09
C ARG A 585 -6.43 15.84 -28.81
N TYR A 586 -5.22 16.37 -28.82
CA TYR A 586 -4.60 17.04 -27.68
C TYR A 586 -4.61 18.56 -27.83
N ALA A 587 -4.69 19.25 -26.69
CA ALA A 587 -4.59 20.69 -26.62
C ALA A 587 -3.11 21.14 -26.78
N ASN A 588 -2.88 22.13 -27.59
CA ASN A 588 -1.65 22.94 -27.57
C ASN A 588 -1.78 23.93 -26.40
N VAL A 589 -1.04 23.74 -25.34
CA VAL A 589 -1.12 24.54 -24.08
C VAL A 589 0.15 25.32 -23.80
N SER A 590 1.23 25.07 -24.57
CA SER A 590 2.52 25.71 -24.39
C SER A 590 2.72 26.85 -25.41
N ASP A 591 2.89 28.07 -24.92
CA ASP A 591 3.24 29.23 -25.76
C ASP A 591 4.75 29.31 -26.02
N ARG A 592 5.53 28.31 -25.56
CA ARG A 592 7.00 28.38 -25.54
C ARG A 592 7.66 28.43 -26.91
N ASN A 593 7.10 28.55 -27.99
CA ASN A 593 7.79 28.72 -29.28
C ASN A 593 6.87 29.24 -30.40
N ASN A 594 5.65 29.69 -30.07
CA ASN A 594 4.65 30.12 -31.04
C ASN A 594 4.43 29.08 -32.18
N LYS A 595 4.59 27.78 -31.82
CA LYS A 595 4.48 26.65 -32.74
C LYS A 595 3.04 26.17 -32.77
N ASN A 596 2.47 26.05 -33.94
CA ASN A 596 1.18 25.38 -34.13
C ASN A 596 1.39 23.85 -34.14
N THR A 597 2.03 23.33 -33.06
CA THR A 597 2.33 21.89 -32.87
C THR A 597 2.09 21.49 -31.47
N VAL A 598 1.59 20.28 -31.26
CA VAL A 598 1.52 19.60 -29.97
C VAL A 598 2.72 18.68 -29.84
N ASP A 599 3.56 18.93 -28.83
CA ASP A 599 4.76 18.16 -28.54
C ASP A 599 4.95 17.96 -27.03
N ARG A 600 6.12 17.48 -26.59
CA ARG A 600 6.40 17.20 -25.17
C ARG A 600 6.24 18.41 -24.24
N ASP A 601 6.30 19.64 -24.78
CA ASP A 601 6.18 20.87 -23.98
C ASP A 601 4.72 21.22 -23.66
N ASP A 602 3.75 20.54 -24.32
CA ASP A 602 2.31 20.70 -24.07
C ASP A 602 1.76 19.82 -22.95
N ARG A 603 2.64 19.09 -22.25
CA ARG A 603 2.21 18.35 -21.06
C ARG A 603 1.92 19.31 -19.90
N THR A 604 0.86 19.03 -19.18
CA THR A 604 0.39 19.82 -18.05
C THR A 604 -0.15 18.92 -16.94
N VAL A 605 -0.51 19.49 -15.80
CA VAL A 605 -1.21 18.76 -14.75
C VAL A 605 -2.64 18.45 -15.21
N ILE A 606 -2.98 17.16 -15.27
CA ILE A 606 -4.26 16.64 -15.76
C ILE A 606 -5.08 15.92 -14.70
N GLY A 607 -4.56 15.76 -13.49
CA GLY A 607 -5.29 15.13 -12.38
C GLY A 607 -4.52 15.15 -11.08
N ASN A 608 -5.19 14.72 -10.01
CA ASN A 608 -4.64 14.64 -8.66
C ASN A 608 -4.93 13.27 -8.04
N VAL A 609 -3.87 12.58 -7.59
CA VAL A 609 -3.97 11.26 -6.93
C VAL A 609 -4.28 11.36 -5.43
N ILE A 610 -4.22 12.55 -4.84
CA ILE A 610 -4.53 12.77 -3.42
C ILE A 610 -6.02 13.08 -3.30
N PRO A 611 -6.81 12.25 -2.58
CA PRO A 611 -8.22 12.56 -2.34
C PRO A 611 -8.39 13.90 -1.61
N ARG A 612 -9.31 14.73 -2.09
CA ARG A 612 -9.72 15.92 -1.35
C ARG A 612 -10.56 15.53 -0.14
N TYR A 613 -11.52 14.66 -0.34
CA TYR A 613 -12.45 14.24 0.69
C TYR A 613 -12.23 12.78 1.05
N THR A 614 -12.14 12.51 2.36
CA THR A 614 -12.23 11.15 2.89
C THR A 614 -13.35 11.11 3.92
N TYR A 615 -14.21 10.10 3.85
CA TYR A 615 -15.35 9.99 4.76
C TYR A 615 -15.62 8.55 5.16
N GLY A 616 -16.17 8.43 6.36
CA GLY A 616 -16.58 7.15 6.91
C GLY A 616 -17.86 7.27 7.72
N LEU A 617 -18.69 6.24 7.66
CA LEU A 617 -19.91 6.11 8.47
C LEU A 617 -19.89 4.77 9.19
N ASN A 618 -19.83 4.82 10.51
CA ASN A 618 -19.95 3.66 11.38
C ASN A 618 -21.36 3.62 11.99
N ILE A 619 -22.00 2.47 11.88
CA ILE A 619 -23.32 2.19 12.47
C ILE A 619 -23.17 0.98 13.37
N ALA A 620 -23.52 1.12 14.65
CA ALA A 620 -23.59 0.01 15.60
C ALA A 620 -24.98 0.01 16.26
N MET A 621 -25.66 -1.14 16.25
CA MET A 621 -26.97 -1.33 16.83
C MET A 621 -27.01 -2.61 17.66
N GLN A 622 -27.76 -2.58 18.74
CA GLN A 622 -27.97 -3.75 19.62
C GLN A 622 -29.45 -3.83 20.03
N TYR A 623 -30.02 -5.03 19.95
CA TYR A 623 -31.39 -5.30 20.38
C TYR A 623 -31.55 -6.75 20.82
N LYS A 624 -31.90 -6.96 22.08
CA LYS A 624 -32.26 -8.29 22.66
C LYS A 624 -31.29 -9.42 22.27
N GLY A 625 -29.99 -9.18 22.40
CA GLY A 625 -28.95 -10.16 22.07
C GLY A 625 -28.44 -10.08 20.63
N PHE A 626 -29.15 -9.49 19.70
CA PHE A 626 -28.65 -9.16 18.38
C PHE A 626 -27.75 -7.92 18.42
N ASP A 627 -26.69 -7.94 17.63
CA ASP A 627 -25.84 -6.79 17.35
C ASP A 627 -25.56 -6.70 15.85
N LEU A 628 -25.63 -5.48 15.34
CA LEU A 628 -25.29 -5.13 13.95
C LEU A 628 -24.20 -4.07 13.97
N SER A 629 -23.14 -4.27 13.20
CA SER A 629 -22.15 -3.24 12.93
C SER A 629 -21.94 -3.11 11.42
N MET A 630 -21.80 -1.86 10.95
CA MET A 630 -21.54 -1.55 9.54
C MET A 630 -20.51 -0.44 9.45
N LEU A 631 -19.57 -0.58 8.51
CA LEU A 631 -18.61 0.45 8.12
C LEU A 631 -18.80 0.76 6.65
N ILE A 632 -19.16 2.00 6.35
CA ILE A 632 -19.18 2.56 5.00
C ILE A 632 -18.02 3.53 4.90
N GLN A 633 -17.23 3.42 3.86
CA GLN A 633 -16.04 4.24 3.61
C GLN A 633 -16.10 4.79 2.19
N GLY A 634 -15.56 5.98 2.00
CA GLY A 634 -15.42 6.54 0.67
C GLY A 634 -14.39 7.65 0.58
N VAL A 635 -14.05 7.99 -0.65
CA VAL A 635 -13.21 9.13 -0.99
C VAL A 635 -13.87 9.91 -2.13
N GLY A 636 -13.55 11.21 -2.22
CA GLY A 636 -14.06 12.07 -3.27
C GLY A 636 -13.02 13.01 -3.83
N LYS A 637 -13.22 13.44 -5.07
CA LYS A 637 -12.30 14.30 -5.83
C LYS A 637 -10.88 13.75 -5.86
N VAL A 638 -10.74 12.58 -6.43
CA VAL A 638 -9.47 11.90 -6.66
C VAL A 638 -9.46 11.31 -8.06
N ASN A 639 -8.31 11.33 -8.71
CA ASN A 639 -8.13 10.76 -10.03
C ASN A 639 -7.25 9.51 -9.97
N ALA A 640 -7.51 8.59 -10.89
CA ALA A 640 -6.63 7.48 -11.23
C ALA A 640 -6.18 7.63 -12.68
N ILE A 641 -4.95 7.22 -12.99
CA ILE A 641 -4.50 7.05 -14.37
C ILE A 641 -4.12 5.59 -14.58
N TYR A 642 -4.68 5.00 -15.63
CA TYR A 642 -4.25 3.69 -16.13
C TYR A 642 -3.59 3.84 -17.49
N THR A 643 -2.59 2.99 -17.74
CA THR A 643 -1.79 2.99 -18.96
C THR A 643 -1.49 1.55 -19.39
N GLY A 644 -0.90 1.38 -20.56
CA GLY A 644 -0.46 0.08 -21.03
C GLY A 644 -1.59 -0.95 -21.15
N ASP A 645 -1.29 -2.17 -20.81
CA ASP A 645 -2.19 -3.32 -20.96
C ASP A 645 -3.48 -3.22 -20.11
N ALA A 646 -3.53 -2.29 -19.15
CA ALA A 646 -4.71 -2.06 -18.33
C ALA A 646 -5.88 -1.44 -19.12
N VAL A 647 -5.60 -0.50 -20.04
CA VAL A 647 -6.64 0.28 -20.73
C VAL A 647 -6.38 0.52 -22.22
N TRP A 648 -5.19 0.22 -22.74
CA TRP A 648 -4.86 0.39 -24.14
C TRP A 648 -5.14 -0.91 -24.91
N ALA A 649 -6.21 -0.92 -25.68
CA ALA A 649 -6.57 -2.10 -26.48
C ALA A 649 -5.47 -2.49 -27.45
N LEU A 650 -5.16 -3.79 -27.53
CA LEU A 650 -4.20 -4.37 -28.46
C LEU A 650 -2.75 -3.85 -28.28
N TYR A 651 -2.47 -3.11 -27.21
CA TYR A 651 -1.14 -2.59 -26.93
C TYR A 651 -0.13 -3.75 -26.77
N ASN A 652 1.00 -3.66 -27.51
CA ASN A 652 2.00 -4.74 -27.56
C ASN A 652 1.41 -6.13 -27.89
N ALA A 653 0.40 -6.20 -28.76
CA ALA A 653 -0.37 -7.40 -29.05
C ALA A 653 -1.11 -8.00 -27.83
N GLY A 654 -1.37 -7.17 -26.82
CA GLY A 654 -2.12 -7.52 -25.62
C GLY A 654 -3.61 -7.69 -25.87
N LYS A 655 -4.33 -8.09 -24.82
CA LYS A 655 -5.78 -8.30 -24.84
C LYS A 655 -6.57 -7.03 -25.15
N MET A 656 -7.84 -7.26 -25.47
CA MET A 656 -8.86 -6.23 -25.61
C MET A 656 -9.96 -6.49 -24.58
N GLN A 657 -10.29 -5.48 -23.77
CA GLN A 657 -11.42 -5.56 -22.86
C GLN A 657 -12.74 -5.32 -23.58
N ARG A 658 -13.83 -5.81 -23.00
CA ARG A 658 -15.15 -5.76 -23.64
C ARG A 658 -15.66 -4.32 -23.86
N TRP A 659 -15.36 -3.39 -22.94
CA TRP A 659 -15.74 -1.98 -23.09
C TRP A 659 -14.96 -1.26 -24.21
N HIS A 660 -13.80 -1.77 -24.67
CA HIS A 660 -13.10 -1.27 -25.84
C HIS A 660 -13.84 -1.52 -27.16
N MET A 661 -14.89 -2.36 -27.14
CA MET A 661 -15.70 -2.63 -28.35
C MET A 661 -16.46 -1.40 -28.87
N ASP A 662 -16.67 -0.39 -28.02
CA ASP A 662 -17.19 0.92 -28.43
C ASP A 662 -16.06 1.79 -29.00
N TYR A 663 -15.25 1.25 -29.90
CA TYR A 663 -14.19 2.01 -30.57
C TYR A 663 -14.68 2.77 -31.79
N TRP A 664 -13.97 3.85 -32.08
CA TRP A 664 -14.32 4.72 -33.18
C TRP A 664 -14.15 4.02 -34.56
N THR A 665 -15.16 4.19 -35.39
CA THR A 665 -15.15 3.85 -36.84
C THR A 665 -15.95 4.91 -37.59
N PRO A 666 -15.84 5.04 -38.92
CA PRO A 666 -16.67 5.93 -39.68
C PRO A 666 -18.19 5.70 -39.49
N GLN A 667 -18.60 4.49 -39.13
CA GLN A 667 -19.99 4.12 -38.83
C GLN A 667 -20.37 4.35 -37.37
N ASN A 668 -19.37 4.55 -36.48
CA ASN A 668 -19.55 4.87 -35.06
C ASN A 668 -18.73 6.09 -34.64
N PRO A 669 -19.04 7.30 -35.17
CA PRO A 669 -18.26 8.51 -34.90
C PRO A 669 -18.45 9.06 -33.48
N GLY A 670 -19.43 8.57 -32.74
CA GLY A 670 -19.72 8.92 -31.35
C GLY A 670 -19.11 8.00 -30.29
N ALA A 671 -18.22 7.09 -30.72
CA ALA A 671 -17.59 6.12 -29.83
C ALA A 671 -16.88 6.73 -28.62
N SER A 672 -16.87 6.01 -27.52
CA SER A 672 -16.17 6.40 -26.30
C SER A 672 -14.67 6.03 -26.31
N TYR A 673 -14.27 5.08 -27.17
CA TYR A 673 -12.90 4.62 -27.32
C TYR A 673 -12.31 5.07 -28.67
N PRO A 674 -11.02 5.44 -28.75
CA PRO A 674 -10.40 5.85 -29.99
C PRO A 674 -10.34 4.71 -31.01
N ARG A 675 -10.02 5.01 -32.27
CA ARG A 675 -9.81 3.97 -33.30
C ARG A 675 -8.73 2.99 -32.85
N LEU A 676 -8.88 1.72 -33.18
CA LEU A 676 -7.93 0.67 -32.82
C LEU A 676 -6.62 0.83 -33.58
N ILE A 677 -5.49 0.63 -32.90
CA ILE A 677 -4.14 0.84 -33.44
C ILE A 677 -3.25 -0.33 -33.08
N ALA A 678 -2.48 -0.81 -34.06
CA ALA A 678 -1.48 -1.86 -33.89
C ALA A 678 -0.04 -1.32 -33.78
N ASP A 679 0.15 -0.09 -33.34
CA ASP A 679 1.45 0.54 -33.13
C ASP A 679 1.51 1.13 -31.71
N SER A 680 2.35 0.54 -30.87
CA SER A 680 2.48 0.93 -29.44
C SER A 680 3.11 2.31 -29.21
N SER A 681 3.69 2.92 -30.23
CA SER A 681 4.25 4.30 -30.15
C SER A 681 3.27 5.39 -30.58
N HIS A 682 2.04 4.99 -30.96
CA HIS A 682 1.05 5.88 -31.55
C HIS A 682 0.50 6.94 -30.58
N ASN A 683 -0.03 8.01 -31.18
CA ASN A 683 -0.69 9.14 -30.51
C ASN A 683 -1.69 8.74 -29.43
N ASN A 684 -2.51 7.70 -29.65
CA ASN A 684 -3.55 7.29 -28.73
C ASN A 684 -3.00 6.70 -27.42
N PHE A 685 -1.72 6.33 -27.37
CA PHE A 685 -1.06 5.71 -26.22
C PHE A 685 -0.18 6.69 -25.44
N GLN A 686 -0.47 8.00 -25.55
CA GLN A 686 0.18 9.01 -24.71
C GLN A 686 -0.51 9.15 -23.36
N ASN A 687 0.28 9.41 -22.29
CA ASN A 687 -0.25 9.77 -20.97
C ASN A 687 -1.07 11.06 -21.11
N SER A 688 -2.38 10.95 -21.01
CA SER A 688 -3.30 12.07 -21.24
C SER A 688 -4.52 12.03 -20.35
N SER A 689 -5.25 13.12 -20.30
CA SER A 689 -6.50 13.19 -19.55
C SER A 689 -7.60 12.26 -20.10
N PHE A 690 -7.41 11.70 -21.30
CA PHE A 690 -8.30 10.65 -21.84
C PHE A 690 -8.27 9.37 -20.99
N TRP A 691 -7.12 9.06 -20.39
CA TRP A 691 -6.86 7.88 -19.56
C TRP A 691 -6.90 8.17 -18.06
N VAL A 692 -7.39 9.37 -17.70
CA VAL A 692 -7.60 9.74 -16.29
C VAL A 692 -9.04 9.55 -15.93
N TYR A 693 -9.28 8.73 -14.91
CA TYR A 693 -10.61 8.34 -14.42
C TYR A 693 -10.92 9.01 -13.08
N ASP A 694 -12.21 9.21 -12.80
CA ASP A 694 -12.66 9.61 -11.48
C ASP A 694 -12.66 8.38 -10.56
N ALA A 695 -11.71 8.34 -9.63
CA ALA A 695 -11.56 7.26 -8.66
C ALA A 695 -12.30 7.53 -7.33
N SER A 696 -13.28 8.44 -7.34
CA SER A 696 -14.17 8.64 -6.20
C SER A 696 -15.08 7.44 -6.02
N TYR A 697 -15.27 7.01 -4.77
CA TYR A 697 -16.10 5.84 -4.48
C TYR A 697 -16.76 5.89 -3.10
N VAL A 698 -17.79 5.07 -2.93
CA VAL A 698 -18.41 4.69 -1.66
C VAL A 698 -18.41 3.16 -1.57
N ARG A 699 -17.94 2.60 -0.46
CA ARG A 699 -17.88 1.16 -0.25
C ARG A 699 -18.48 0.75 1.08
N LEU A 700 -19.35 -0.26 1.07
CA LEU A 700 -19.71 -1.01 2.26
C LEU A 700 -18.52 -1.92 2.63
N LYS A 701 -17.61 -1.36 3.46
CA LYS A 701 -16.32 -1.95 3.78
C LYS A 701 -16.45 -3.17 4.68
N ASN A 702 -17.37 -3.11 5.64
CA ASN A 702 -17.69 -4.22 6.54
C ASN A 702 -19.15 -4.17 6.97
N ALA A 703 -19.78 -5.31 7.08
CA ALA A 703 -21.07 -5.49 7.76
C ALA A 703 -21.03 -6.79 8.58
N GLN A 704 -21.40 -6.70 9.85
CA GLN A 704 -21.42 -7.86 10.74
C GLN A 704 -22.74 -7.90 11.51
N LEU A 705 -23.38 -9.07 11.51
CA LEU A 705 -24.57 -9.37 12.31
C LEU A 705 -24.22 -10.47 13.30
N GLY A 706 -24.39 -10.20 14.60
CA GLY A 706 -24.13 -11.14 15.68
C GLY A 706 -25.37 -11.41 16.52
N TYR A 707 -25.38 -12.58 17.15
CA TYR A 707 -26.35 -12.94 18.17
C TYR A 707 -25.68 -13.53 19.39
N THR A 708 -25.88 -12.91 20.54
CA THR A 708 -25.41 -13.42 21.83
C THR A 708 -26.53 -14.25 22.47
N LEU A 709 -26.27 -15.53 22.72
CA LEU A 709 -27.24 -16.42 23.34
C LEU A 709 -27.54 -15.97 24.77
N PRO A 710 -28.80 -16.16 25.25
CA PRO A 710 -29.16 -15.87 26.62
C PRO A 710 -28.33 -16.67 27.61
N GLU A 711 -27.80 -16.01 28.63
CA GLU A 711 -26.94 -16.60 29.64
C GLU A 711 -27.57 -17.80 30.35
N ARG A 712 -28.91 -17.84 30.47
CA ARG A 712 -29.64 -18.98 31.06
C ARG A 712 -29.41 -20.30 30.32
N LEU A 713 -29.09 -20.25 29.00
CA LEU A 713 -28.82 -21.44 28.20
C LEU A 713 -27.34 -21.84 28.31
N THR A 714 -26.46 -20.85 28.27
CA THR A 714 -25.01 -21.06 28.18
C THR A 714 -24.39 -21.43 29.52
N ARG A 715 -24.92 -20.93 30.65
CA ARG A 715 -24.45 -21.32 32.01
C ARG A 715 -24.55 -22.81 32.30
N LYS A 716 -25.50 -23.53 31.70
CA LYS A 716 -25.62 -24.98 31.86
C LYS A 716 -24.41 -25.77 31.35
N ILE A 717 -23.63 -25.20 30.49
CA ILE A 717 -22.44 -25.77 29.87
C ILE A 717 -21.15 -24.95 30.22
N TRP A 718 -21.18 -24.25 31.37
CA TRP A 718 -20.03 -23.48 31.91
C TRP A 718 -19.54 -22.35 31.01
N ILE A 719 -20.39 -21.86 30.10
CA ILE A 719 -20.10 -20.76 29.22
C ILE A 719 -20.82 -19.49 29.74
N GLN A 720 -20.05 -18.43 30.03
CA GLN A 720 -20.60 -17.14 30.46
C GLN A 720 -21.23 -16.38 29.29
N LYS A 721 -20.55 -16.40 28.13
CA LYS A 721 -21.04 -15.72 26.92
C LYS A 721 -20.72 -16.54 25.67
N LEU A 722 -21.76 -16.79 24.85
CA LEU A 722 -21.64 -17.41 23.54
C LEU A 722 -22.26 -16.46 22.50
N ARG A 723 -21.44 -15.96 21.59
CA ARG A 723 -21.87 -15.12 20.48
C ARG A 723 -21.53 -15.79 19.15
N LEU A 724 -22.53 -15.91 18.28
CA LEU A 724 -22.38 -16.33 16.90
C LEU A 724 -22.49 -15.09 16.01
N TYR A 725 -21.72 -15.03 14.93
CA TYR A 725 -21.81 -13.92 14.01
C TYR A 725 -21.54 -14.32 12.57
N VAL A 726 -22.08 -13.55 11.65
CA VAL A 726 -21.71 -13.53 10.24
C VAL A 726 -21.20 -12.14 9.89
N SER A 727 -20.18 -12.06 9.05
CA SER A 727 -19.70 -10.78 8.55
C SER A 727 -19.29 -10.87 7.08
N GLY A 728 -19.30 -9.73 6.42
CA GLY A 728 -18.78 -9.59 5.09
C GLY A 728 -17.92 -8.34 4.97
N ASP A 729 -16.84 -8.45 4.20
CA ASP A 729 -15.93 -7.34 3.92
C ASP A 729 -15.93 -7.03 2.42
N ASN A 730 -15.80 -5.74 2.07
CA ASN A 730 -15.82 -5.22 0.70
C ASN A 730 -17.04 -5.68 -0.10
N LEU A 731 -18.25 -5.55 0.49
CA LEU A 731 -19.47 -6.17 -0.03
C LEU A 731 -20.04 -5.45 -1.25
N LEU A 732 -20.06 -4.12 -1.25
CA LEU A 732 -20.63 -3.29 -2.30
C LEU A 732 -19.72 -2.08 -2.53
N THR A 733 -19.47 -1.77 -3.79
CA THR A 733 -18.71 -0.58 -4.21
C THR A 733 -19.51 0.17 -5.27
N PHE A 734 -19.59 1.49 -5.10
CA PHE A 734 -20.15 2.41 -6.08
C PHE A 734 -19.04 3.37 -6.49
N ASP A 735 -18.64 3.35 -7.75
CA ASP A 735 -17.52 4.12 -8.29
C ASP A 735 -17.78 4.51 -9.76
N HIS A 736 -16.80 5.19 -10.38
CA HIS A 736 -16.83 5.62 -11.77
C HIS A 736 -15.66 5.02 -12.59
N MET A 737 -15.04 3.96 -12.06
CA MET A 737 -13.94 3.30 -12.74
C MET A 737 -14.44 2.43 -13.92
N PRO A 738 -13.59 2.16 -14.90
CA PRO A 738 -13.88 1.11 -15.88
C PRO A 738 -14.12 -0.23 -15.18
N LYS A 739 -15.09 -1.01 -15.68
CA LYS A 739 -15.47 -2.28 -15.08
C LYS A 739 -14.28 -3.21 -14.89
N GLY A 740 -14.15 -3.77 -13.69
CA GLY A 740 -13.07 -4.65 -13.28
C GLY A 740 -11.84 -3.96 -12.69
N TRP A 741 -11.82 -2.63 -12.62
CA TRP A 741 -10.77 -1.87 -11.97
C TRP A 741 -11.25 -1.27 -10.67
N ASP A 742 -10.54 -1.57 -9.59
CA ASP A 742 -10.94 -1.13 -8.27
C ASP A 742 -10.43 0.30 -7.96
N PRO A 743 -11.28 1.22 -7.45
CA PRO A 743 -10.89 2.60 -7.18
C PRO A 743 -9.86 2.77 -6.05
N GLU A 744 -9.60 1.74 -5.23
CA GLU A 744 -8.50 1.76 -4.26
C GLU A 744 -7.14 1.48 -4.91
N THR A 745 -7.12 0.90 -6.13
CA THR A 745 -5.92 0.66 -6.93
C THR A 745 -5.82 1.71 -8.04
N ARG A 746 -5.25 2.87 -7.75
CA ARG A 746 -5.44 4.11 -8.53
C ARG A 746 -4.48 4.34 -9.70
N SER A 747 -3.54 3.45 -9.94
CA SER A 747 -2.58 3.56 -11.03
C SER A 747 -1.95 2.21 -11.34
N GLY A 748 -1.45 2.06 -12.54
CA GLY A 748 -0.71 0.88 -12.94
C GLY A 748 -1.08 0.37 -14.33
N ASP A 749 -0.44 -0.71 -14.69
CA ASP A 749 -0.52 -1.40 -15.97
C ASP A 749 -1.08 -2.83 -15.84
N ALA A 750 -1.94 -3.10 -14.86
CA ALA A 750 -2.56 -4.39 -14.58
C ALA A 750 -1.76 -5.42 -13.74
N GLU A 751 -0.67 -5.04 -13.11
CA GLU A 751 0.15 -5.93 -12.25
C GLU A 751 -0.41 -6.10 -10.82
N ILE A 752 -1.70 -5.92 -10.61
CA ILE A 752 -2.29 -5.81 -9.27
C ILE A 752 -3.11 -7.06 -8.94
N TYR A 753 -2.90 -7.62 -7.74
CA TYR A 753 -3.79 -8.63 -7.18
C TYR A 753 -5.16 -7.98 -6.90
N PRO A 754 -6.26 -8.46 -7.51
CA PRO A 754 -7.56 -7.84 -7.35
C PRO A 754 -8.06 -7.86 -5.90
N ILE A 755 -8.85 -6.86 -5.51
CA ILE A 755 -9.44 -6.82 -4.18
C ILE A 755 -10.49 -7.93 -4.04
N ALA A 756 -10.51 -8.57 -2.86
CA ALA A 756 -11.46 -9.63 -2.55
C ALA A 756 -12.55 -9.18 -1.58
N SER A 757 -13.77 -9.67 -1.79
CA SER A 757 -14.81 -9.73 -0.78
C SER A 757 -14.60 -10.96 0.09
N THR A 758 -14.81 -10.83 1.40
CA THR A 758 -14.67 -11.93 2.36
C THR A 758 -15.98 -12.16 3.09
N TYR A 759 -16.42 -13.40 3.19
CA TYR A 759 -17.63 -13.81 3.91
C TYR A 759 -17.23 -14.70 5.08
N THR A 760 -17.47 -14.24 6.29
CA THR A 760 -17.01 -14.88 7.52
C THR A 760 -18.16 -15.41 8.35
N PHE A 761 -17.98 -16.57 8.93
CA PHE A 761 -18.79 -17.15 9.98
C PHE A 761 -17.94 -17.37 11.23
N GLY A 762 -18.38 -16.88 12.38
CA GLY A 762 -17.54 -16.94 13.58
C GLY A 762 -18.32 -17.15 14.87
N VAL A 763 -17.57 -17.62 15.88
CA VAL A 763 -18.04 -17.87 17.24
C VAL A 763 -17.09 -17.25 18.26
N GLN A 764 -17.65 -16.60 19.27
CA GLN A 764 -16.92 -16.07 20.43
C GLN A 764 -17.46 -16.75 21.71
N ILE A 765 -16.57 -17.34 22.48
CA ILE A 765 -16.89 -18.04 23.72
C ILE A 765 -16.11 -17.41 24.88
N THR A 766 -16.80 -17.05 25.95
CA THR A 766 -16.18 -16.63 27.22
C THR A 766 -16.63 -17.59 28.33
N PHE A 767 -15.65 -18.15 29.04
CA PHE A 767 -15.84 -19.04 30.16
C PHE A 767 -15.75 -18.27 31.48
#